data_c54177362d88cd6d589c303ecdc6efc2
#
_entry.id   c54177362d88cd6d589c303ecdc6efc2
#
_cell.length_a   1.000
_cell.length_b   1.000
_cell.length_c   1.000
_cell.angle_alpha   90.00
_cell.angle_beta   90.00
_cell.angle_gamma   90.00
#
_symmetry.space_group_name_H-M   'P 1'
#
loop_
_entity.id
_entity.type
_entity.pdbx_description
1 polymer ?
#
loop_
_entity_poly.entity_id
_entity_poly.type
_entity_poly.pdbx_seq_one_letter_code
_entity_poly.pdbx_strand_id
1 'polypeptide(L)'
;MAKSAKETPLMKQYNQIKAKYPDALLLFRVGDFYETFGSDAIKAAKILGIVQTKRGAGSSSEIELAGFPHHSLNTYLPKLIKAGCRVAICDQLEDPKMTKTIVKRGVTELVTPGVALNDDVLEQKKNNYLAAVHPGKKNWGVSFLDISTGDFMTSEGSVDHVDQLLQKFNPSEVLVSKPKKAFFAEHFGMHHAVFYMEDWVFQLEFCNEILTQHFQTKSLKGFGVEGLEMGSITAGVILHYLAETQHKQLQHIHAVQAISSEDYVGIDRFTARNLELLFPNSREGVSLIDVIDFTSTAMGGRMLRHWVSFPLKSIKKIQERHQAIDGFIGQEAVREEAVLRLKNIGDIERLMSKIATQKVAPRELIQLKNSLLELIPLKASLVNSSEQVLQGLGLGLHNCDKLIGILSSTLREEAPVSTSKGDFIADGFSEELDELRDLRKSGKDHLDRMVEQETERTGISSLKIAFNNVFGYYIEVRNTHKDKVPEEWIRKQTLVNAERYITEELKEYESKILGAQDRVQTLELTFYAELIKNIQNTLEVLKQNAIQIATLDCLVGFTLLAQKHNYNCPKLTNGKDLIIKDGRHPVIENQLAVGEKYIANDVSLNREEQQIIMITGPNMSGKSALLRQTALIVILAQMGSFVPAQEVSMGIVDKIFTRVGASDNISLGESTFMVEMNESAAILNNITESSLVLLDEIGRGTSTYDGISIAWAIAEYLHQHPAKPKTLFATHYHELNEMTQTFDRIKNFNVSVKELKGSVLFLRKLTPGGSAHSFGIHVAKMAGMPKTVLATAERKLKFLEQSHQEEDRKEALKNSGEDLQLSFINLDDPLLEALRDEIKNLDIDTLTPVEALMKLNDIKRRLNG
;
A
#
# COMPACT_ATOMS: atom_id res chain seq x y z
N MET A 1 38.17 -19.45 38.95
CA MET A 1 37.18 -18.33 38.94
C MET A 1 37.76 -17.23 38.05
N ALA A 2 37.25 -17.11 36.82
CA ALA A 2 37.65 -16.02 35.92
C ALA A 2 37.13 -14.70 36.49
N LYS A 3 38.00 -13.70 36.71
CA LYS A 3 37.62 -12.33 37.07
C LYS A 3 36.64 -11.81 36.03
N SER A 4 35.36 -11.57 36.41
CA SER A 4 34.41 -10.87 35.58
C SER A 4 35.00 -9.51 35.18
N ALA A 5 35.19 -9.28 33.89
CA ALA A 5 35.65 -7.98 33.39
C ALA A 5 34.71 -6.92 33.92
N LYS A 6 35.22 -5.87 34.60
CA LYS A 6 34.42 -4.76 35.09
C LYS A 6 33.76 -4.06 33.89
N GLU A 7 32.45 -4.22 33.77
CA GLU A 7 31.64 -3.53 32.77
C GLU A 7 31.83 -2.01 32.88
N THR A 8 32.12 -1.33 31.78
CA THR A 8 32.27 0.14 31.80
C THR A 8 30.94 0.79 32.11
N PRO A 9 30.91 1.94 32.81
CA PRO A 9 29.65 2.62 33.16
C PRO A 9 28.76 2.93 31.95
N LEU A 10 29.37 3.20 30.76
CA LEU A 10 28.65 3.42 29.52
C LEU A 10 27.95 2.13 29.03
N MET A 11 28.63 0.98 29.06
CA MET A 11 28.04 -0.31 28.68
C MET A 11 26.97 -0.77 29.66
N LYS A 12 27.12 -0.45 30.96
CA LYS A 12 26.07 -0.70 31.94
C LYS A 12 24.81 0.07 31.63
N GLN A 13 24.92 1.35 31.23
CA GLN A 13 23.79 2.16 30.81
C GLN A 13 23.15 1.61 29.52
N TYR A 14 23.98 1.21 28.53
CA TYR A 14 23.52 0.58 27.28
C TYR A 14 22.72 -0.70 27.57
N ASN A 15 23.26 -1.61 28.37
CA ASN A 15 22.63 -2.90 28.69
C ASN A 15 21.34 -2.73 29.48
N GLN A 16 21.27 -1.76 30.39
CA GLN A 16 20.05 -1.42 31.12
C GLN A 16 18.92 -0.91 30.20
N ILE A 17 19.28 -0.12 29.19
CA ILE A 17 18.31 0.37 28.20
C ILE A 17 17.94 -0.75 27.24
N LYS A 18 18.89 -1.51 26.71
CA LYS A 18 18.64 -2.65 25.81
C LYS A 18 17.74 -3.71 26.43
N ALA A 19 17.87 -3.97 27.72
CA ALA A 19 17.00 -4.91 28.44
C ALA A 19 15.52 -4.48 28.47
N LYS A 20 15.23 -3.17 28.36
CA LYS A 20 13.85 -2.67 28.24
C LYS A 20 13.29 -2.79 26.82
N TYR A 21 14.15 -2.83 25.82
CA TYR A 21 13.79 -2.91 24.39
C TYR A 21 14.53 -4.06 23.71
N PRO A 22 14.31 -5.31 24.13
CA PRO A 22 15.09 -6.46 23.65
C PRO A 22 14.96 -6.69 22.15
N ASP A 23 13.77 -6.44 21.59
CA ASP A 23 13.42 -6.69 20.20
C ASP A 23 13.76 -5.52 19.27
N ALA A 24 14.18 -4.36 19.81
CA ALA A 24 14.54 -3.19 19.03
C ALA A 24 16.07 -3.06 18.86
N LEU A 25 16.52 -2.69 17.66
CA LEU A 25 17.89 -2.27 17.43
C LEU A 25 18.14 -0.94 18.13
N LEU A 26 19.08 -0.91 19.07
CA LEU A 26 19.35 0.27 19.87
C LEU A 26 20.42 1.16 19.22
N LEU A 27 20.03 2.35 18.76
CA LEU A 27 20.93 3.42 18.36
C LEU A 27 21.25 4.29 19.57
N PHE A 28 22.45 4.11 20.10
CA PHE A 28 22.86 4.71 21.37
C PHE A 28 23.81 5.88 21.13
N ARG A 29 23.42 7.10 21.53
CA ARG A 29 24.21 8.31 21.32
C ARG A 29 25.48 8.34 22.15
N VAL A 30 26.64 8.35 21.48
CA VAL A 30 27.96 8.47 22.10
C VAL A 30 28.71 9.62 21.43
N GLY A 31 28.73 10.80 22.09
CA GLY A 31 29.28 12.01 21.50
C GLY A 31 28.55 12.38 20.20
N ASP A 32 29.28 12.47 19.11
CA ASP A 32 28.73 12.84 17.79
C ASP A 32 28.25 11.64 16.95
N PHE A 33 28.23 10.41 17.53
CA PHE A 33 27.83 9.20 16.83
C PHE A 33 26.60 8.53 17.47
N TYR A 34 25.79 7.88 16.67
CA TYR A 34 24.95 6.76 17.11
C TYR A 34 25.72 5.49 16.94
N GLU A 35 25.96 4.79 18.05
CA GLU A 35 26.66 3.51 18.14
C GLU A 35 25.67 2.38 18.48
N THR A 36 25.91 1.21 17.94
CA THR A 36 25.18 -0.02 18.25
C THR A 36 26.20 -1.13 18.55
N PHE A 37 25.84 -2.05 19.45
CA PHE A 37 26.78 -3.04 19.98
C PHE A 37 26.24 -4.47 19.83
N GLY A 38 27.16 -5.46 19.78
CA GLY A 38 26.84 -6.89 19.74
C GLY A 38 26.03 -7.29 18.52
N SER A 39 24.97 -8.05 18.72
CA SER A 39 24.07 -8.52 17.64
C SER A 39 23.42 -7.38 16.83
N ASP A 40 23.12 -6.25 17.49
CA ASP A 40 22.56 -5.08 16.83
C ASP A 40 23.57 -4.47 15.87
N ALA A 41 24.88 -4.44 16.24
CA ALA A 41 25.95 -3.94 15.38
C ALA A 41 26.12 -4.78 14.11
N ILE A 42 26.10 -6.11 14.23
CA ILE A 42 26.19 -7.03 13.10
C ILE A 42 25.02 -6.81 12.14
N LYS A 43 23.78 -6.73 12.69
CA LYS A 43 22.56 -6.50 11.91
C LYS A 43 22.58 -5.14 11.22
N ALA A 44 22.93 -4.09 11.94
CA ALA A 44 23.01 -2.73 11.42
C ALA A 44 24.07 -2.61 10.30
N ALA A 45 25.28 -3.13 10.52
CA ALA A 45 26.36 -3.09 9.52
C ALA A 45 25.94 -3.76 8.20
N LYS A 46 25.28 -4.91 8.28
CA LYS A 46 24.80 -5.65 7.10
C LYS A 46 23.73 -4.88 6.33
N ILE A 47 22.76 -4.27 7.02
CA ILE A 47 21.65 -3.54 6.37
C ILE A 47 22.12 -2.19 5.81
N LEU A 48 22.96 -1.47 6.56
CA LEU A 48 23.37 -0.11 6.22
C LEU A 48 24.55 -0.06 5.26
N GLY A 49 25.32 -1.16 5.13
CA GLY A 49 26.56 -1.20 4.37
C GLY A 49 27.69 -0.41 5.03
N ILE A 50 27.69 -0.26 6.36
CA ILE A 50 28.73 0.45 7.13
C ILE A 50 29.75 -0.53 7.72
N VAL A 51 30.93 0.00 8.08
CA VAL A 51 32.02 -0.81 8.62
C VAL A 51 31.65 -1.31 10.01
N GLN A 52 31.76 -2.62 10.22
CA GLN A 52 31.72 -3.24 11.53
C GLN A 52 33.12 -3.22 12.14
N THR A 53 33.25 -2.71 13.35
CA THR A 53 34.48 -2.65 14.13
C THR A 53 34.28 -3.37 15.45
N LYS A 54 35.30 -3.34 16.32
CA LYS A 54 35.24 -3.91 17.67
C LYS A 54 35.65 -2.88 18.70
N ARG A 55 34.85 -2.74 19.73
CA ARG A 55 35.20 -1.95 20.92
C ARG A 55 36.01 -2.80 21.87
N GLY A 56 37.13 -2.24 22.37
CA GLY A 56 38.03 -2.97 23.29
C GLY A 56 38.84 -4.08 22.61
N ALA A 57 39.25 -3.86 21.36
CA ALA A 57 40.06 -4.84 20.60
C ALA A 57 41.29 -5.30 21.40
N GLY A 58 41.45 -6.63 21.55
CA GLY A 58 42.52 -7.25 22.31
C GLY A 58 42.31 -7.35 23.82
N SER A 59 41.08 -6.97 24.33
CA SER A 59 40.71 -7.16 25.74
C SER A 59 39.68 -8.27 25.91
N SER A 60 39.54 -8.80 27.14
CA SER A 60 38.52 -9.81 27.49
C SER A 60 37.05 -9.28 27.41
N SER A 61 36.86 -8.00 27.08
CA SER A 61 35.55 -7.33 26.93
C SER A 61 35.34 -6.83 25.52
N GLU A 62 35.89 -7.49 24.52
CA GLU A 62 35.73 -7.17 23.11
C GLU A 62 34.28 -7.39 22.68
N ILE A 63 33.64 -6.37 22.09
CA ILE A 63 32.28 -6.44 21.58
C ILE A 63 32.18 -5.77 20.21
N GLU A 64 31.38 -6.33 19.31
CA GLU A 64 31.12 -5.77 17.98
C GLU A 64 30.51 -4.37 18.12
N LEU A 65 30.93 -3.47 17.24
CA LEU A 65 30.54 -2.08 17.18
C LEU A 65 30.26 -1.70 15.73
N ALA A 66 29.17 -1.03 15.50
CA ALA A 66 28.89 -0.30 14.27
C ALA A 66 28.25 1.04 14.62
N GLY A 67 28.52 2.08 13.85
CA GLY A 67 27.96 3.40 14.12
C GLY A 67 28.10 4.35 12.96
N PHE A 68 27.38 5.44 13.06
CA PHE A 68 27.37 6.53 12.07
C PHE A 68 27.20 7.89 12.78
N PRO A 69 27.62 9.02 12.13
CA PRO A 69 27.45 10.34 12.70
C PRO A 69 25.98 10.67 12.98
N HIS A 70 25.69 11.25 14.14
CA HIS A 70 24.30 11.50 14.58
C HIS A 70 23.48 12.38 13.60
N HIS A 71 24.14 13.35 12.93
CA HIS A 71 23.48 14.18 11.94
C HIS A 71 23.04 13.41 10.68
N SER A 72 23.53 12.18 10.49
CA SER A 72 23.16 11.31 9.38
C SER A 72 22.01 10.34 9.73
N LEU A 73 21.34 10.53 10.88
CA LEU A 73 20.22 9.67 11.31
C LEU A 73 19.15 9.57 10.22
N ASN A 74 18.76 10.68 9.61
CA ASN A 74 17.74 10.73 8.55
C ASN A 74 18.13 9.94 7.29
N THR A 75 19.43 9.68 7.06
CA THR A 75 19.92 8.86 5.93
C THR A 75 19.89 7.36 6.25
N TYR A 76 20.18 6.97 7.49
CA TYR A 76 20.36 5.57 7.87
C TYR A 76 19.12 4.94 8.52
N LEU A 77 18.34 5.69 9.31
CA LEU A 77 17.11 5.21 9.93
C LEU A 77 16.10 4.65 8.91
N PRO A 78 15.82 5.31 7.77
CA PRO A 78 14.90 4.78 6.77
C PRO A 78 15.30 3.41 6.23
N LYS A 79 16.60 3.14 6.08
CA LYS A 79 17.09 1.84 5.59
C LYS A 79 16.83 0.71 6.59
N LEU A 80 16.98 1.00 7.89
CA LEU A 80 16.68 0.03 8.95
C LEU A 80 15.19 -0.28 9.03
N ILE A 81 14.34 0.75 8.96
CA ILE A 81 12.88 0.61 9.03
C ILE A 81 12.36 -0.15 7.80
N LYS A 82 12.80 0.21 6.58
CA LYS A 82 12.46 -0.51 5.33
C LYS A 82 12.91 -1.98 5.34
N ALA A 83 13.96 -2.31 6.10
CA ALA A 83 14.38 -3.69 6.34
C ALA A 83 13.56 -4.41 7.44
N GLY A 84 12.47 -3.81 7.94
CA GLY A 84 11.58 -4.38 8.95
C GLY A 84 12.16 -4.33 10.38
N CYS A 85 13.16 -3.48 10.66
CA CYS A 85 13.72 -3.34 12.00
C CYS A 85 12.89 -2.37 12.84
N ARG A 86 12.70 -2.73 14.12
CA ARG A 86 12.28 -1.79 15.16
C ARG A 86 13.54 -1.12 15.69
N VAL A 87 13.56 0.21 15.80
CA VAL A 87 14.76 0.99 16.15
C VAL A 87 14.46 1.90 17.33
N ALA A 88 15.17 1.68 18.44
CA ALA A 88 15.10 2.56 19.60
C ALA A 88 16.20 3.64 19.49
N ILE A 89 15.79 4.89 19.41
CA ILE A 89 16.68 6.05 19.35
C ILE A 89 16.94 6.50 20.79
N CYS A 90 18.19 6.43 21.21
CA CYS A 90 18.60 6.76 22.57
C CYS A 90 19.53 7.97 22.56
N ASP A 91 19.02 9.10 23.02
CA ASP A 91 19.74 10.38 23.07
C ASP A 91 20.22 10.74 24.47
N GLN A 92 21.10 11.75 24.52
CA GLN A 92 21.58 12.38 25.73
C GLN A 92 20.48 13.29 26.29
N LEU A 93 20.07 13.07 27.55
CA LEU A 93 19.00 13.83 28.22
C LEU A 93 19.56 15.06 28.98
N GLU A 94 20.87 15.20 29.04
CA GLU A 94 21.60 16.26 29.77
C GLU A 94 22.69 16.83 28.85
N ASP A 95 23.00 18.12 29.01
CA ASP A 95 24.11 18.76 28.31
C ASP A 95 25.46 18.20 28.82
N PRO A 96 26.28 17.64 27.92
CA PRO A 96 27.60 17.10 28.29
C PRO A 96 28.52 18.15 28.95
N LYS A 97 28.34 19.45 28.61
CA LYS A 97 29.14 20.56 29.15
C LYS A 97 28.82 20.89 30.62
N MET A 98 27.60 20.54 31.06
CA MET A 98 27.08 20.80 32.39
C MET A 98 27.25 19.62 33.36
N THR A 99 27.65 18.45 32.87
CA THR A 99 27.66 17.20 33.63
C THR A 99 29.10 16.77 33.97
N LYS A 100 29.43 16.61 35.25
CA LYS A 100 30.73 16.11 35.73
C LYS A 100 30.85 14.59 35.74
N THR A 101 29.76 13.87 35.52
CA THR A 101 29.66 12.41 35.48
C THR A 101 29.28 11.93 34.09
N ILE A 102 28.97 10.65 33.91
CA ILE A 102 28.46 10.13 32.64
C ILE A 102 27.10 10.72 32.35
N VAL A 103 26.95 11.32 31.16
CA VAL A 103 25.71 11.92 30.68
C VAL A 103 24.60 10.89 30.72
N LYS A 104 23.46 11.24 31.30
CA LYS A 104 22.27 10.40 31.34
C LYS A 104 21.66 10.31 29.93
N ARG A 105 21.30 9.08 29.53
CA ARG A 105 20.66 8.79 28.23
C ARG A 105 19.34 8.10 28.44
N GLY A 106 18.43 8.29 27.48
CA GLY A 106 17.14 7.62 27.47
C GLY A 106 16.62 7.44 26.04
N VAL A 107 15.72 6.50 25.87
CA VAL A 107 15.01 6.34 24.60
C VAL A 107 14.03 7.50 24.42
N THR A 108 14.27 8.30 23.41
CA THR A 108 13.44 9.45 23.04
C THR A 108 12.34 9.06 22.07
N GLU A 109 12.59 8.02 21.25
CA GLU A 109 11.63 7.54 20.27
C GLU A 109 11.91 6.06 19.95
N LEU A 110 10.84 5.27 19.79
CA LEU A 110 10.90 3.92 19.23
C LEU A 110 10.22 3.94 17.87
N VAL A 111 11.01 3.88 16.80
CA VAL A 111 10.51 3.89 15.43
C VAL A 111 10.36 2.45 14.94
N THR A 112 9.16 2.11 14.46
CA THR A 112 8.85 0.80 13.88
C THR A 112 8.25 0.96 12.48
N PRO A 113 8.15 -0.10 11.68
CA PRO A 113 7.57 0.00 10.35
C PRO A 113 6.17 0.64 10.33
N GLY A 114 5.33 0.33 11.34
CA GLY A 114 3.94 0.82 11.42
C GLY A 114 3.78 2.24 11.98
N VAL A 115 4.82 2.81 12.65
CA VAL A 115 4.75 4.14 13.28
C VAL A 115 5.80 5.13 12.77
N ALA A 116 6.25 4.95 11.53
CA ALA A 116 7.20 5.87 10.90
C ALA A 116 6.51 7.19 10.49
N LEU A 117 7.13 8.32 10.84
CA LEU A 117 6.71 9.68 10.45
C LEU A 117 7.68 10.35 9.46
N ASN A 118 8.83 9.72 9.19
CA ASN A 118 9.84 10.29 8.31
C ASN A 118 9.47 10.09 6.84
N ASP A 119 9.43 11.18 6.06
CA ASP A 119 9.09 11.15 4.63
C ASP A 119 10.01 10.25 3.79
N ASP A 120 11.27 10.06 4.20
CA ASP A 120 12.22 9.17 3.50
C ASP A 120 11.86 7.68 3.67
N VAL A 121 11.04 7.33 4.67
CA VAL A 121 10.49 5.99 4.90
C VAL A 121 9.21 5.80 4.10
N LEU A 122 8.35 6.82 4.09
CA LEU A 122 6.99 6.78 3.58
C LEU A 122 6.92 6.99 2.07
N GLU A 123 6.10 6.20 1.38
CA GLU A 123 5.73 6.47 -0.01
C GLU A 123 4.67 7.58 -0.04
N GLN A 124 4.83 8.58 -0.92
CA GLN A 124 3.97 9.77 -0.91
C GLN A 124 2.48 9.47 -1.12
N LYS A 125 2.16 8.66 -2.13
CA LYS A 125 0.77 8.32 -2.51
C LYS A 125 0.24 7.05 -1.83
N LYS A 126 0.90 6.54 -0.77
CA LYS A 126 0.47 5.36 -0.02
C LYS A 126 0.38 5.66 1.47
N ASN A 127 -0.62 5.07 2.12
CA ASN A 127 -0.72 5.06 3.57
C ASN A 127 0.26 4.05 4.18
N ASN A 128 0.65 4.30 5.43
CA ASN A 128 1.50 3.41 6.22
C ASN A 128 0.73 2.94 7.46
N TYR A 129 -0.04 1.87 7.30
CA TYR A 129 -0.91 1.41 8.37
C TYR A 129 -0.19 0.55 9.41
N LEU A 130 -0.44 0.88 10.67
CA LEU A 130 -0.31 -0.01 11.83
C LEU A 130 -1.67 -0.68 12.04
N ALA A 131 -1.71 -2.01 12.20
CA ALA A 131 -2.95 -2.72 12.50
C ALA A 131 -2.89 -3.39 13.88
N ALA A 132 -4.05 -3.63 14.48
CA ALA A 132 -4.20 -4.54 15.61
C ALA A 132 -5.31 -5.54 15.33
N VAL A 133 -5.13 -6.80 15.72
CA VAL A 133 -6.09 -7.89 15.52
C VAL A 133 -6.34 -8.61 16.83
N HIS A 134 -7.62 -8.82 17.15
CA HIS A 134 -8.02 -9.56 18.35
C HIS A 134 -9.16 -10.53 18.08
N PRO A 135 -9.01 -11.84 18.40
CA PRO A 135 -10.07 -12.83 18.28
C PRO A 135 -11.05 -12.76 19.45
N GLY A 136 -12.33 -12.52 19.16
CA GLY A 136 -13.42 -12.67 20.11
C GLY A 136 -14.06 -14.07 20.05
N LYS A 137 -15.12 -14.30 20.82
CA LYS A 137 -15.85 -15.58 20.85
C LYS A 137 -16.64 -15.86 19.58
N LYS A 138 -17.21 -14.84 18.95
CA LYS A 138 -18.02 -14.94 17.72
C LYS A 138 -17.41 -14.16 16.57
N ASN A 139 -16.92 -12.96 16.84
CA ASN A 139 -16.37 -12.04 15.85
C ASN A 139 -14.92 -11.70 16.21
N TRP A 140 -14.17 -11.28 15.20
CA TRP A 140 -12.83 -10.76 15.35
C TRP A 140 -12.86 -9.24 15.20
N GLY A 141 -12.05 -8.53 15.98
CA GLY A 141 -11.81 -7.10 15.80
C GLY A 141 -10.54 -6.84 15.01
N VAL A 142 -10.58 -5.80 14.21
CA VAL A 142 -9.40 -5.25 13.53
C VAL A 142 -9.48 -3.73 13.49
N SER A 143 -8.35 -3.09 13.73
CA SER A 143 -8.22 -1.63 13.57
C SER A 143 -6.98 -1.30 12.79
N PHE A 144 -7.02 -0.19 12.06
CA PHE A 144 -5.94 0.33 11.24
C PHE A 144 -5.72 1.81 11.56
N LEU A 145 -4.46 2.20 11.74
CA LEU A 145 -4.09 3.59 11.94
C LEU A 145 -2.88 3.94 11.07
N ASP A 146 -3.00 4.98 10.28
CA ASP A 146 -1.84 5.68 9.70
C ASP A 146 -1.50 6.90 10.56
N ILE A 147 -0.44 6.79 11.37
CA ILE A 147 0.00 7.87 12.26
C ILE A 147 0.44 9.12 11.47
N SER A 148 0.87 8.97 10.21
CA SER A 148 1.33 10.08 9.40
C SER A 148 0.21 10.96 8.85
N THR A 149 -1.03 10.44 8.77
CA THR A 149 -2.21 11.16 8.27
C THR A 149 -3.30 11.34 9.34
N GLY A 150 -3.26 10.53 10.41
CA GLY A 150 -4.31 10.47 11.42
C GLY A 150 -5.57 9.74 10.96
N ASP A 151 -5.46 8.90 9.90
CA ASP A 151 -6.53 8.05 9.40
C ASP A 151 -6.68 6.82 10.29
N PHE A 152 -7.79 6.73 11.04
CA PHE A 152 -8.00 5.70 12.05
C PHE A 152 -9.35 5.01 11.83
N MET A 153 -9.28 3.71 11.52
CA MET A 153 -10.44 2.90 11.16
C MET A 153 -10.51 1.64 12.00
N THR A 154 -11.73 1.15 12.25
CA THR A 154 -11.99 -0.10 12.98
C THR A 154 -13.11 -0.88 12.35
N SER A 155 -13.08 -2.20 12.50
CA SER A 155 -14.13 -3.10 12.05
C SER A 155 -14.22 -4.34 12.94
N GLU A 156 -15.37 -5.03 12.85
CA GLU A 156 -15.61 -6.29 13.52
C GLU A 156 -16.34 -7.24 12.59
N GLY A 157 -15.95 -8.51 12.55
CA GLY A 157 -16.58 -9.48 11.67
C GLY A 157 -15.98 -10.88 11.76
N SER A 158 -16.25 -11.71 10.77
CA SER A 158 -15.67 -13.06 10.64
C SER A 158 -14.16 -12.99 10.41
N VAL A 159 -13.47 -14.13 10.56
CA VAL A 159 -12.04 -14.27 10.20
C VAL A 159 -11.81 -13.83 8.77
N ASP A 160 -12.65 -14.26 7.82
CA ASP A 160 -12.54 -13.89 6.41
C ASP A 160 -12.68 -12.40 6.17
N HIS A 161 -13.59 -11.73 6.91
CA HIS A 161 -13.73 -10.27 6.84
C HIS A 161 -12.46 -9.55 7.30
N VAL A 162 -11.87 -10.00 8.42
CA VAL A 162 -10.63 -9.42 8.94
C VAL A 162 -9.46 -9.67 7.99
N ASP A 163 -9.36 -10.89 7.41
CA ASP A 163 -8.32 -11.21 6.40
C ASP A 163 -8.45 -10.31 5.16
N GLN A 164 -9.67 -10.11 4.65
CA GLN A 164 -9.92 -9.19 3.54
C GLN A 164 -9.45 -7.76 3.85
N LEU A 165 -9.72 -7.25 5.05
CA LEU A 165 -9.29 -5.93 5.46
C LEU A 165 -7.76 -5.84 5.62
N LEU A 166 -7.13 -6.83 6.26
CA LEU A 166 -5.66 -6.87 6.38
C LEU A 166 -4.97 -6.81 5.02
N GLN A 167 -5.55 -7.43 4.00
CA GLN A 167 -4.98 -7.42 2.66
C GLN A 167 -5.28 -6.15 1.87
N LYS A 168 -6.47 -5.56 2.02
CA LYS A 168 -6.80 -4.27 1.41
C LYS A 168 -5.93 -3.14 1.95
N PHE A 169 -5.72 -3.10 3.26
CA PHE A 169 -4.90 -2.08 3.91
C PHE A 169 -3.40 -2.38 3.87
N ASN A 170 -3.03 -3.65 3.72
CA ASN A 170 -1.64 -4.13 3.69
C ASN A 170 -0.75 -3.46 4.75
N PRO A 171 -1.05 -3.66 6.05
CA PRO A 171 -0.38 -2.96 7.13
C PRO A 171 1.12 -3.30 7.20
N SER A 172 1.94 -2.28 7.49
CA SER A 172 3.38 -2.45 7.67
C SER A 172 3.75 -3.16 8.97
N GLU A 173 2.84 -3.16 9.95
CA GLU A 173 3.01 -3.85 11.24
C GLU A 173 1.64 -4.25 11.80
N VAL A 174 1.55 -5.44 12.41
CA VAL A 174 0.32 -5.95 13.03
C VAL A 174 0.56 -6.29 14.49
N LEU A 175 -0.28 -5.77 15.37
CA LEU A 175 -0.26 -6.01 16.82
C LEU A 175 -1.18 -7.17 17.16
N VAL A 176 -0.66 -8.16 17.90
CA VAL A 176 -1.39 -9.36 18.29
C VAL A 176 -1.06 -9.71 19.74
N SER A 177 -2.02 -10.25 20.50
CA SER A 177 -1.78 -10.76 21.85
C SER A 177 -0.84 -11.98 21.84
N LYS A 178 0.16 -12.01 22.74
CA LYS A 178 1.14 -13.12 22.85
C LYS A 178 0.53 -14.53 22.90
N PRO A 179 -0.52 -14.78 23.70
CA PRO A 179 -1.18 -16.10 23.74
C PRO A 179 -1.83 -16.51 22.42
N LYS A 180 -2.13 -15.54 21.54
CA LYS A 180 -2.82 -15.77 20.24
C LYS A 180 -1.88 -15.92 19.05
N LYS A 181 -0.56 -15.99 19.27
CA LYS A 181 0.46 -16.10 18.23
C LYS A 181 0.21 -17.27 17.25
N ALA A 182 0.02 -18.48 17.79
CA ALA A 182 -0.21 -19.67 16.96
C ALA A 182 -1.52 -19.55 16.17
N PHE A 183 -2.56 -19.07 16.82
CA PHE A 183 -3.88 -18.89 16.24
C PHE A 183 -3.88 -17.83 15.12
N PHE A 184 -3.15 -16.72 15.30
CA PHE A 184 -2.98 -15.71 14.25
C PHE A 184 -2.23 -16.27 13.04
N ALA A 185 -1.13 -16.99 13.27
CA ALA A 185 -0.32 -17.57 12.20
C ALA A 185 -1.09 -18.64 11.39
N GLU A 186 -1.97 -19.41 12.02
CA GLU A 186 -2.83 -20.40 11.39
C GLU A 186 -3.84 -19.76 10.41
N HIS A 187 -4.44 -18.61 10.77
CA HIS A 187 -5.52 -18.00 9.98
C HIS A 187 -5.02 -16.97 8.95
N PHE A 188 -3.98 -16.20 9.29
CA PHE A 188 -3.49 -15.08 8.45
C PHE A 188 -2.08 -15.32 7.85
N GLY A 189 -1.46 -16.45 8.17
CA GLY A 189 -0.09 -16.78 7.74
C GLY A 189 0.99 -15.93 8.42
N MET A 190 2.22 -16.04 7.91
CA MET A 190 3.41 -15.36 8.47
C MET A 190 3.94 -14.24 7.57
N HIS A 191 3.11 -13.69 6.70
CA HIS A 191 3.54 -12.67 5.73
C HIS A 191 3.63 -11.26 6.31
N HIS A 192 2.95 -11.02 7.44
CA HIS A 192 2.92 -9.72 8.10
C HIS A 192 4.08 -9.57 9.10
N ALA A 193 4.61 -8.37 9.25
CA ALA A 193 5.48 -8.02 10.36
C ALA A 193 4.64 -7.94 11.64
N VAL A 194 4.67 -8.98 12.47
CA VAL A 194 3.82 -9.09 13.66
C VAL A 194 4.60 -8.73 14.91
N PHE A 195 4.00 -7.88 15.76
CA PHE A 195 4.46 -7.60 17.11
C PHE A 195 3.50 -8.15 18.14
N TYR A 196 4.04 -8.88 19.14
CA TYR A 196 3.25 -9.55 20.15
C TYR A 196 3.24 -8.77 21.46
N MET A 197 2.05 -8.31 21.87
CA MET A 197 1.82 -7.58 23.10
C MET A 197 1.28 -8.47 24.24
N GLU A 198 1.35 -7.98 25.46
CA GLU A 198 0.80 -8.67 26.64
C GLU A 198 -0.73 -8.75 26.57
N ASP A 199 -1.31 -9.86 27.04
CA ASP A 199 -2.74 -10.14 26.90
C ASP A 199 -3.64 -9.17 27.67
N TRP A 200 -3.16 -8.63 28.78
CA TRP A 200 -3.91 -7.68 29.62
C TRP A 200 -4.25 -6.37 28.89
N VAL A 201 -3.48 -6.01 27.85
CA VAL A 201 -3.74 -4.82 27.01
C VAL A 201 -5.03 -4.99 26.19
N PHE A 202 -5.42 -6.22 25.87
CA PHE A 202 -6.59 -6.55 25.07
C PHE A 202 -7.87 -6.70 25.89
N GLN A 203 -8.07 -5.86 26.90
CA GLN A 203 -9.28 -5.83 27.73
C GLN A 203 -10.17 -4.66 27.38
N LEU A 204 -11.48 -4.91 27.26
CA LEU A 204 -12.46 -3.94 26.77
C LEU A 204 -12.50 -2.67 27.63
N GLU A 205 -12.55 -2.83 28.97
CA GLU A 205 -12.59 -1.69 29.89
C GLU A 205 -11.34 -0.82 29.74
N PHE A 206 -10.16 -1.43 29.72
CA PHE A 206 -8.89 -0.72 29.56
C PHE A 206 -8.82 0.03 28.22
N CYS A 207 -9.21 -0.62 27.12
CA CYS A 207 -9.20 -0.01 25.80
C CYS A 207 -10.21 1.13 25.67
N ASN A 208 -11.42 0.97 26.24
CA ASN A 208 -12.43 2.03 26.25
C ASN A 208 -11.97 3.24 27.08
N GLU A 209 -11.28 3.04 28.21
CA GLU A 209 -10.70 4.13 29.00
C GLU A 209 -9.68 4.92 28.17
N ILE A 210 -8.75 4.24 27.48
CA ILE A 210 -7.76 4.89 26.59
C ILE A 210 -8.45 5.69 25.49
N LEU A 211 -9.45 5.10 24.80
CA LEU A 211 -10.15 5.76 23.70
C LEU A 211 -10.92 6.98 24.19
N THR A 212 -11.67 6.86 25.30
CA THR A 212 -12.45 7.98 25.86
C THR A 212 -11.56 9.10 26.38
N GLN A 213 -10.42 8.76 26.98
CA GLN A 213 -9.42 9.72 27.40
C GLN A 213 -8.78 10.45 26.22
N HIS A 214 -8.39 9.71 25.17
CA HIS A 214 -7.76 10.28 23.97
C HIS A 214 -8.70 11.23 23.23
N PHE A 215 -9.95 10.82 22.99
CA PHE A 215 -10.95 11.63 22.30
C PHE A 215 -11.66 12.65 23.20
N GLN A 216 -11.31 12.72 24.50
CA GLN A 216 -11.90 13.64 25.48
C GLN A 216 -13.44 13.55 25.51
N THR A 217 -13.99 12.33 25.45
CA THR A 217 -15.42 12.05 25.39
C THR A 217 -15.85 11.13 26.54
N LYS A 218 -17.14 11.18 26.88
CA LYS A 218 -17.72 10.28 27.90
C LYS A 218 -18.19 8.94 27.30
N SER A 219 -18.40 8.85 25.99
CA SER A 219 -18.80 7.62 25.31
C SER A 219 -18.34 7.64 23.86
N LEU A 220 -18.25 6.45 23.25
CA LEU A 220 -17.85 6.28 21.86
C LEU A 220 -19.03 6.32 20.88
N LYS A 221 -20.25 6.63 21.35
CA LYS A 221 -21.49 6.70 20.52
C LYS A 221 -21.34 7.63 19.32
N GLY A 222 -20.76 8.80 19.55
CA GLY A 222 -20.58 9.81 18.49
C GLY A 222 -19.69 9.38 17.32
N PHE A 223 -18.86 8.35 17.51
CA PHE A 223 -17.97 7.78 16.49
C PHE A 223 -18.58 6.58 15.76
N GLY A 224 -19.77 6.10 16.18
CA GLY A 224 -20.43 4.96 15.56
C GLY A 224 -19.77 3.60 15.84
N VAL A 225 -18.91 3.50 16.87
CA VAL A 225 -18.15 2.28 17.20
C VAL A 225 -18.60 1.60 18.49
N GLU A 226 -19.61 2.10 19.19
CA GLU A 226 -20.07 1.58 20.49
C GLU A 226 -20.53 0.11 20.42
N GLY A 227 -21.07 -0.34 19.29
CA GLY A 227 -21.48 -1.73 19.07
C GLY A 227 -20.34 -2.68 18.66
N LEU A 228 -19.14 -2.17 18.47
CA LEU A 228 -17.98 -2.92 17.99
C LEU A 228 -17.03 -3.22 19.17
N GLU A 229 -17.37 -4.21 20.02
CA GLU A 229 -16.56 -4.51 21.21
C GLU A 229 -15.12 -4.92 20.85
N MET A 230 -14.97 -5.85 19.91
CA MET A 230 -13.65 -6.31 19.46
C MET A 230 -12.92 -5.22 18.67
N GLY A 231 -13.65 -4.41 17.90
CA GLY A 231 -13.12 -3.23 17.23
C GLY A 231 -12.60 -2.17 18.20
N SER A 232 -13.31 -1.92 19.29
CA SER A 232 -12.88 -0.99 20.34
C SER A 232 -11.63 -1.49 21.06
N ILE A 233 -11.52 -2.79 21.34
CA ILE A 233 -10.31 -3.40 21.91
C ILE A 233 -9.12 -3.13 21.00
N THR A 234 -9.22 -3.45 19.71
CA THR A 234 -8.10 -3.31 18.77
C THR A 234 -7.72 -1.83 18.55
N ALA A 235 -8.68 -0.92 18.56
CA ALA A 235 -8.41 0.51 18.49
C ALA A 235 -7.67 1.02 19.73
N GLY A 236 -8.10 0.61 20.94
CA GLY A 236 -7.43 0.96 22.19
C GLY A 236 -6.01 0.41 22.29
N VAL A 237 -5.79 -0.83 21.81
CA VAL A 237 -4.45 -1.44 21.72
C VAL A 237 -3.50 -0.60 20.86
N ILE A 238 -3.95 -0.09 19.70
CA ILE A 238 -3.13 0.78 18.85
C ILE A 238 -2.70 2.05 19.60
N LEU A 239 -3.63 2.73 20.27
CA LEU A 239 -3.30 3.95 21.04
C LEU A 239 -2.35 3.66 22.20
N HIS A 240 -2.54 2.54 22.89
CA HIS A 240 -1.61 2.10 23.95
C HIS A 240 -0.20 1.86 23.39
N TYR A 241 -0.09 1.17 22.26
CA TYR A 241 1.19 0.92 21.59
C TYR A 241 1.90 2.22 21.19
N LEU A 242 1.16 3.24 20.71
CA LEU A 242 1.74 4.54 20.41
C LEU A 242 2.30 5.22 21.67
N ALA A 243 1.64 5.08 22.82
CA ALA A 243 2.15 5.59 24.07
C ALA A 243 3.44 4.85 24.52
N GLU A 244 3.50 3.53 24.37
CA GLU A 244 4.71 2.74 24.65
C GLU A 244 5.88 3.11 23.71
N THR A 245 5.60 3.45 22.47
CA THR A 245 6.60 3.88 21.47
C THR A 245 6.99 5.35 21.59
N GLN A 246 6.59 6.01 22.71
CA GLN A 246 6.88 7.40 23.05
C GLN A 246 6.20 8.46 22.14
N HIS A 247 5.15 8.09 21.43
CA HIS A 247 4.32 9.02 20.68
C HIS A 247 3.23 9.59 21.60
N LYS A 248 3.52 10.73 22.24
CA LYS A 248 2.62 11.32 23.26
C LYS A 248 1.68 12.39 22.72
N GLN A 249 2.03 12.99 21.61
CA GLN A 249 1.29 14.10 21.01
C GLN A 249 0.55 13.60 19.76
N LEU A 250 -0.69 13.16 19.94
CA LEU A 250 -1.51 12.51 18.91
C LEU A 250 -2.78 13.32 18.59
N GLN A 251 -2.73 14.64 18.75
CA GLN A 251 -3.88 15.53 18.59
C GLN A 251 -4.47 15.54 17.17
N HIS A 252 -3.72 15.11 16.15
CA HIS A 252 -4.21 14.97 14.77
C HIS A 252 -5.09 13.74 14.57
N ILE A 253 -5.13 12.79 15.51
CA ILE A 253 -6.02 11.63 15.49
C ILE A 253 -7.31 12.04 16.24
N HIS A 254 -8.27 12.63 15.52
CA HIS A 254 -9.47 13.21 16.11
C HIS A 254 -10.64 12.23 16.24
N ALA A 255 -10.66 11.16 15.45
CA ALA A 255 -11.78 10.23 15.38
C ALA A 255 -11.33 8.84 14.97
N VAL A 256 -12.09 7.83 15.41
CA VAL A 256 -12.05 6.47 14.87
C VAL A 256 -13.33 6.25 14.07
N GLN A 257 -13.21 5.66 12.87
CA GLN A 257 -14.33 5.42 11.95
C GLN A 257 -14.61 3.93 11.83
N ALA A 258 -15.89 3.55 11.85
CA ALA A 258 -16.29 2.17 11.59
C ALA A 258 -16.27 1.90 10.07
N ILE A 259 -15.66 0.78 9.67
CA ILE A 259 -15.74 0.27 8.30
C ILE A 259 -16.98 -0.63 8.24
N SER A 260 -18.03 -0.17 7.55
CA SER A 260 -19.23 -0.97 7.30
C SER A 260 -19.12 -1.72 5.98
N SER A 261 -19.29 -3.04 6.01
CA SER A 261 -19.38 -3.88 4.80
C SER A 261 -20.66 -3.58 3.98
N GLU A 262 -21.64 -2.88 4.56
CA GLU A 262 -22.88 -2.52 3.88
C GLU A 262 -22.69 -1.35 2.90
N ASP A 263 -21.71 -0.48 3.13
CA ASP A 263 -21.49 0.72 2.31
C ASP A 263 -20.65 0.45 1.06
N TYR A 264 -19.88 -0.63 1.04
CA TYR A 264 -18.87 -0.90 0.01
C TYR A 264 -19.02 -2.26 -0.65
N VAL A 265 -18.56 -2.34 -1.90
CA VAL A 265 -18.50 -3.62 -2.65
C VAL A 265 -17.57 -4.61 -1.96
N GLY A 266 -18.06 -5.81 -1.73
CA GLY A 266 -17.25 -6.93 -1.25
C GLY A 266 -16.32 -7.40 -2.37
N ILE A 267 -15.02 -7.18 -2.20
CA ILE A 267 -13.95 -7.68 -3.06
C ILE A 267 -13.03 -8.49 -2.17
N ASP A 268 -12.98 -9.79 -2.40
CA ASP A 268 -12.10 -10.66 -1.64
C ASP A 268 -10.63 -10.54 -2.10
N ARG A 269 -9.75 -11.19 -1.35
CA ARG A 269 -8.30 -11.15 -1.59
C ARG A 269 -7.91 -11.70 -2.95
N PHE A 270 -8.53 -12.79 -3.34
CA PHE A 270 -8.24 -13.44 -4.59
C PHE A 270 -8.67 -12.56 -5.76
N THR A 271 -9.85 -11.97 -5.64
CA THR A 271 -10.40 -11.01 -6.61
C THR A 271 -9.53 -9.76 -6.76
N ALA A 272 -9.12 -9.13 -5.65
CA ALA A 272 -8.27 -7.94 -5.71
C ALA A 272 -6.92 -8.23 -6.39
N ARG A 273 -6.32 -9.40 -6.11
CA ARG A 273 -5.08 -9.87 -6.73
C ARG A 273 -5.28 -10.26 -8.20
N ASN A 274 -6.31 -11.04 -8.51
CA ASN A 274 -6.59 -11.51 -9.87
C ASN A 274 -6.90 -10.37 -10.83
N LEU A 275 -7.53 -9.29 -10.33
CA LEU A 275 -7.81 -8.07 -11.08
C LEU A 275 -6.65 -7.08 -11.09
N GLU A 276 -5.58 -7.33 -10.36
CA GLU A 276 -4.39 -6.45 -10.26
C GLU A 276 -4.79 -4.99 -9.95
N LEU A 277 -5.63 -4.80 -8.90
CA LEU A 277 -6.19 -3.49 -8.61
C LEU A 277 -5.13 -2.48 -8.12
N LEU A 278 -4.31 -2.87 -7.14
CA LEU A 278 -3.33 -1.99 -6.49
C LEU A 278 -1.88 -2.38 -6.77
N PHE A 279 -1.64 -3.65 -7.09
CA PHE A 279 -0.31 -4.22 -7.33
C PHE A 279 -0.35 -5.18 -8.51
N PRO A 280 0.64 -5.14 -9.41
CA PRO A 280 0.75 -6.11 -10.48
C PRO A 280 1.23 -7.47 -9.95
N ASN A 281 0.84 -8.56 -10.62
CA ASN A 281 1.29 -9.92 -10.28
C ASN A 281 2.73 -10.22 -10.75
N SER A 282 3.29 -9.42 -11.65
CA SER A 282 4.66 -9.54 -12.14
C SER A 282 5.43 -8.22 -11.97
N ARG A 283 6.77 -8.30 -11.93
CA ARG A 283 7.62 -7.10 -11.76
C ARG A 283 7.49 -6.08 -12.89
N GLU A 284 7.17 -6.53 -14.10
CA GLU A 284 6.99 -5.71 -15.28
C GLU A 284 5.50 -5.42 -15.57
N GLY A 285 4.62 -5.93 -14.72
CA GLY A 285 3.17 -5.74 -14.85
C GLY A 285 2.74 -4.32 -14.50
N VAL A 286 1.53 -3.97 -14.94
CA VAL A 286 0.88 -2.68 -14.66
C VAL A 286 -0.46 -2.96 -13.99
N SER A 287 -0.70 -2.35 -12.84
CA SER A 287 -1.96 -2.49 -12.10
C SER A 287 -3.01 -1.48 -12.57
N LEU A 288 -4.27 -1.65 -12.14
CA LEU A 288 -5.33 -0.69 -12.44
C LEU A 288 -4.97 0.71 -11.94
N ILE A 289 -4.48 0.83 -10.71
CA ILE A 289 -4.14 2.13 -10.12
C ILE A 289 -3.07 2.88 -10.92
N ASP A 290 -2.10 2.17 -11.50
CA ASP A 290 -1.03 2.80 -12.28
C ASP A 290 -1.55 3.45 -13.56
N VAL A 291 -2.70 2.98 -14.08
CA VAL A 291 -3.35 3.51 -15.29
C VAL A 291 -4.29 4.66 -14.97
N ILE A 292 -5.00 4.61 -13.83
CA ILE A 292 -6.05 5.58 -13.52
C ILE A 292 -5.60 6.71 -12.60
N ASP A 293 -4.37 6.67 -12.05
CA ASP A 293 -3.85 7.72 -11.16
C ASP A 293 -3.41 8.96 -11.95
N PHE A 294 -4.34 9.90 -12.11
CA PHE A 294 -4.12 11.25 -12.62
C PHE A 294 -4.11 12.30 -11.52
N THR A 295 -3.99 11.88 -10.25
CA THR A 295 -3.94 12.82 -9.12
C THR A 295 -2.64 13.60 -9.09
N SER A 296 -2.72 14.87 -8.71
CA SER A 296 -1.59 15.79 -8.58
C SER A 296 -0.99 15.81 -7.18
N THR A 297 -1.83 15.59 -6.14
CA THR A 297 -1.43 15.65 -4.74
C THR A 297 -1.16 14.26 -4.16
N ALA A 298 -0.33 14.16 -3.13
CA ALA A 298 -0.12 12.93 -2.37
C ALA A 298 -1.41 12.46 -1.68
N MET A 299 -2.19 13.41 -1.14
CA MET A 299 -3.49 13.18 -0.49
C MET A 299 -4.49 12.58 -1.48
N GLY A 300 -4.61 13.13 -2.69
CA GLY A 300 -5.45 12.58 -3.75
C GLY A 300 -5.05 11.16 -4.15
N GLY A 301 -3.76 10.87 -4.26
CA GLY A 301 -3.26 9.52 -4.56
C GLY A 301 -3.63 8.50 -3.47
N ARG A 302 -3.56 8.86 -2.19
CA ARG A 302 -4.02 8.01 -1.07
C ARG A 302 -5.54 7.80 -1.11
N MET A 303 -6.32 8.86 -1.33
CA MET A 303 -7.77 8.81 -1.48
C MET A 303 -8.19 7.93 -2.65
N LEU A 304 -7.53 8.03 -3.80
CA LEU A 304 -7.81 7.20 -4.97
C LEU A 304 -7.59 5.70 -4.67
N ARG A 305 -6.50 5.34 -3.98
CA ARG A 305 -6.25 3.96 -3.53
C ARG A 305 -7.34 3.46 -2.60
N HIS A 306 -7.79 4.32 -1.70
CA HIS A 306 -8.94 4.00 -0.84
C HIS A 306 -10.21 3.75 -1.67
N TRP A 307 -10.53 4.59 -2.66
CA TRP A 307 -11.71 4.41 -3.52
C TRP A 307 -11.64 3.13 -4.37
N VAL A 308 -10.46 2.75 -4.85
CA VAL A 308 -10.25 1.47 -5.56
C VAL A 308 -10.52 0.27 -4.64
N SER A 309 -10.08 0.36 -3.38
CA SER A 309 -10.24 -0.72 -2.39
C SER A 309 -11.68 -0.84 -1.86
N PHE A 310 -12.41 0.28 -1.87
CA PHE A 310 -13.76 0.43 -1.31
C PHE A 310 -14.73 1.10 -2.29
N PRO A 311 -15.08 0.44 -3.42
CA PRO A 311 -16.10 0.97 -4.34
C PRO A 311 -17.47 1.06 -3.65
N LEU A 312 -18.22 2.10 -3.98
CA LEU A 312 -19.47 2.44 -3.29
C LEU A 312 -20.66 1.55 -3.72
N LYS A 313 -21.59 1.32 -2.80
CA LYS A 313 -22.92 0.75 -3.09
C LYS A 313 -24.01 1.83 -3.20
N SER A 314 -23.79 3.03 -2.70
CA SER A 314 -24.76 4.11 -2.71
C SER A 314 -24.83 4.78 -4.09
N ILE A 315 -25.93 4.56 -4.82
CA ILE A 315 -26.19 5.20 -6.12
C ILE A 315 -26.08 6.73 -6.02
N LYS A 316 -26.62 7.33 -4.96
CA LYS A 316 -26.58 8.77 -4.74
C LYS A 316 -25.15 9.31 -4.69
N LYS A 317 -24.30 8.70 -3.84
CA LYS A 317 -22.88 9.10 -3.70
C LYS A 317 -22.09 8.91 -5.00
N ILE A 318 -22.40 7.86 -5.77
CA ILE A 318 -21.74 7.62 -7.07
C ILE A 318 -22.20 8.69 -8.08
N GLN A 319 -23.50 8.97 -8.15
CA GLN A 319 -24.03 10.00 -9.05
C GLN A 319 -23.51 11.40 -8.75
N GLU A 320 -23.31 11.75 -7.47
CA GLU A 320 -22.66 13.01 -7.06
C GLU A 320 -21.25 13.13 -7.65
N ARG A 321 -20.47 12.04 -7.67
CA ARG A 321 -19.14 12.03 -8.32
C ARG A 321 -19.25 12.16 -9.84
N HIS A 322 -20.19 11.45 -10.48
CA HIS A 322 -20.43 11.57 -11.92
C HIS A 322 -20.81 12.99 -12.33
N GLN A 323 -21.70 13.63 -11.58
CA GLN A 323 -22.09 15.02 -11.83
C GLN A 323 -20.93 16.01 -11.69
N ALA A 324 -20.00 15.76 -10.74
CA ALA A 324 -18.81 16.58 -10.61
C ALA A 324 -17.87 16.41 -11.82
N ILE A 325 -17.69 15.19 -12.31
CA ILE A 325 -16.90 14.91 -13.52
C ILE A 325 -17.52 15.60 -14.73
N ASP A 326 -18.83 15.46 -14.96
CA ASP A 326 -19.56 16.14 -16.03
C ASP A 326 -19.40 17.66 -15.92
N GLY A 327 -19.51 18.21 -14.71
CA GLY A 327 -19.30 19.64 -14.46
C GLY A 327 -17.91 20.13 -14.85
N PHE A 328 -16.86 19.37 -14.52
CA PHE A 328 -15.48 19.69 -14.93
C PHE A 328 -15.24 19.51 -16.43
N ILE A 329 -15.92 18.56 -17.10
CA ILE A 329 -15.86 18.42 -18.55
C ILE A 329 -16.50 19.63 -19.24
N GLY A 330 -17.66 20.07 -18.74
CA GLY A 330 -18.42 21.20 -19.30
C GLY A 330 -17.78 22.56 -19.04
N GLN A 331 -16.90 22.69 -18.04
CA GLN A 331 -16.26 23.96 -17.62
C GLN A 331 -14.74 23.86 -17.67
N GLU A 332 -14.18 24.00 -18.85
CA GLU A 332 -12.74 23.87 -19.09
C GLU A 332 -11.89 24.82 -18.24
N ALA A 333 -12.29 26.08 -18.13
CA ALA A 333 -11.56 27.08 -17.35
C ALA A 333 -11.48 26.71 -15.86
N VAL A 334 -12.58 26.20 -15.28
CA VAL A 334 -12.62 25.75 -13.87
C VAL A 334 -11.72 24.52 -13.68
N ARG A 335 -11.75 23.59 -14.63
CA ARG A 335 -10.89 22.40 -14.61
C ARG A 335 -9.41 22.76 -14.70
N GLU A 336 -9.01 23.62 -15.64
CA GLU A 336 -7.62 24.05 -15.81
C GLU A 336 -7.09 24.78 -14.57
N GLU A 337 -7.91 25.68 -14.00
CA GLU A 337 -7.58 26.35 -12.75
C GLU A 337 -7.39 25.33 -11.61
N ALA A 338 -8.30 24.35 -11.48
CA ALA A 338 -8.17 23.31 -10.46
C ALA A 338 -6.88 22.49 -10.65
N VAL A 339 -6.56 22.05 -11.88
CA VAL A 339 -5.30 21.34 -12.19
C VAL A 339 -4.07 22.17 -11.83
N LEU A 340 -4.08 23.47 -12.14
CA LEU A 340 -2.96 24.37 -11.84
C LEU A 340 -2.75 24.49 -10.34
N ARG A 341 -3.83 24.73 -9.57
CA ARG A 341 -3.74 24.94 -8.12
C ARG A 341 -3.37 23.67 -7.38
N LEU A 342 -3.99 22.54 -7.72
CA LEU A 342 -3.70 21.25 -7.10
C LEU A 342 -2.22 20.83 -7.22
N LYS A 343 -1.54 21.17 -8.32
CA LYS A 343 -0.10 20.89 -8.49
C LYS A 343 0.79 21.62 -7.49
N ASN A 344 0.35 22.77 -6.99
CA ASN A 344 1.12 23.61 -6.06
C ASN A 344 0.82 23.29 -4.59
N ILE A 345 -0.21 22.48 -4.31
CA ILE A 345 -0.60 22.10 -2.96
C ILE A 345 0.26 20.94 -2.48
N GLY A 346 0.94 21.13 -1.35
CA GLY A 346 1.73 20.10 -0.66
C GLY A 346 0.88 19.12 0.14
N ASP A 347 1.53 18.20 0.83
CA ASP A 347 0.89 17.17 1.65
C ASP A 347 0.46 17.72 3.03
N ILE A 348 -0.73 18.34 3.08
CA ILE A 348 -1.27 18.96 4.30
C ILE A 348 -1.52 17.90 5.38
N GLU A 349 -1.96 16.68 5.03
CA GLU A 349 -2.22 15.61 6.00
C GLU A 349 -0.95 15.25 6.78
N ARG A 350 0.18 15.01 6.10
CA ARG A 350 1.45 14.69 6.75
C ARG A 350 2.05 15.89 7.49
N LEU A 351 1.83 17.09 6.99
CA LEU A 351 2.23 18.30 7.71
C LEU A 351 1.48 18.45 9.03
N MET A 352 0.17 18.13 9.07
CA MET A 352 -0.61 18.17 10.30
C MET A 352 -0.04 17.23 11.37
N SER A 353 0.36 16.01 11.02
CA SER A 353 0.95 15.07 11.99
C SER A 353 2.29 15.57 12.53
N LYS A 354 3.13 16.21 11.68
CA LYS A 354 4.38 16.83 12.10
C LYS A 354 4.13 18.05 13.01
N ILE A 355 3.10 18.84 12.75
CA ILE A 355 2.67 19.94 13.61
C ILE A 355 2.19 19.41 14.97
N ALA A 356 1.31 18.40 14.97
CA ALA A 356 0.81 17.80 16.20
C ALA A 356 1.94 17.24 17.07
N THR A 357 2.90 16.54 16.45
CA THR A 357 4.07 15.95 17.12
C THR A 357 5.21 16.93 17.37
N GLN A 358 5.07 18.20 16.99
CA GLN A 358 6.08 19.27 17.11
C GLN A 358 7.40 18.97 16.38
N LYS A 359 7.33 18.15 15.32
CA LYS A 359 8.48 17.76 14.48
C LYS A 359 8.55 18.53 13.16
N VAL A 360 7.65 19.47 12.93
CA VAL A 360 7.59 20.27 11.70
C VAL A 360 8.78 21.25 11.62
N ALA A 361 9.35 21.39 10.43
CA ALA A 361 10.44 22.36 10.17
C ALA A 361 9.89 23.73 9.72
N PRO A 362 10.63 24.83 9.90
CA PRO A 362 10.18 26.17 9.47
C PRO A 362 9.82 26.24 7.98
N ARG A 363 10.61 25.62 7.10
CA ARG A 363 10.32 25.54 5.66
C ARG A 363 9.03 24.80 5.35
N GLU A 364 8.70 23.77 6.12
CA GLU A 364 7.46 23.01 5.94
C GLU A 364 6.22 23.85 6.32
N LEU A 365 6.34 24.73 7.31
CA LEU A 365 5.27 25.69 7.63
C LEU A 365 5.08 26.75 6.54
N ILE A 366 6.15 27.18 5.87
CA ILE A 366 6.04 28.02 4.67
C ILE A 366 5.37 27.29 3.53
N GLN A 367 5.69 26.00 3.33
CA GLN A 367 5.00 25.16 2.34
C GLN A 367 3.50 25.02 2.66
N LEU A 368 3.15 24.87 3.95
CA LEU A 368 1.73 24.89 4.37
C LEU A 368 1.07 26.21 4.03
N LYS A 369 1.70 27.34 4.36
CA LYS A 369 1.20 28.68 4.02
C LYS A 369 0.94 28.82 2.51
N ASN A 370 1.90 28.42 1.67
CA ASN A 370 1.78 28.49 0.22
C ASN A 370 0.65 27.58 -0.29
N SER A 371 0.50 26.38 0.26
CA SER A 371 -0.61 25.49 -0.05
C SER A 371 -1.97 26.10 0.30
N LEU A 372 -2.09 26.78 1.45
CA LEU A 372 -3.31 27.46 1.87
C LEU A 372 -3.64 28.69 0.99
N LEU A 373 -2.64 29.40 0.48
CA LEU A 373 -2.82 30.48 -0.46
C LEU A 373 -3.39 30.00 -1.80
N GLU A 374 -3.01 28.81 -2.27
CA GLU A 374 -3.57 28.22 -3.48
C GLU A 374 -5.05 27.85 -3.35
N LEU A 375 -5.56 27.63 -2.12
CA LEU A 375 -6.98 27.34 -1.88
C LEU A 375 -7.88 28.53 -2.18
N ILE A 376 -7.40 29.77 -2.06
CA ILE A 376 -8.20 30.99 -2.25
C ILE A 376 -8.72 31.07 -3.70
N PRO A 377 -7.87 31.07 -4.73
CA PRO A 377 -8.33 31.08 -6.13
C PRO A 377 -9.05 29.80 -6.52
N LEU A 378 -8.66 28.63 -6.00
CA LEU A 378 -9.34 27.37 -6.24
C LEU A 378 -10.79 27.44 -5.76
N LYS A 379 -11.04 27.86 -4.52
CA LYS A 379 -12.37 28.04 -3.95
C LYS A 379 -13.18 29.06 -4.75
N ALA A 380 -12.60 30.19 -5.10
CA ALA A 380 -13.27 31.24 -5.86
C ALA A 380 -13.74 30.71 -7.24
N SER A 381 -12.89 29.96 -7.95
CA SER A 381 -13.23 29.34 -9.24
C SER A 381 -14.39 28.36 -9.11
N LEU A 382 -14.37 27.49 -8.10
CA LEU A 382 -15.42 26.49 -7.87
C LEU A 382 -16.76 27.11 -7.46
N VAL A 383 -16.75 28.09 -6.54
CA VAL A 383 -17.98 28.75 -6.06
C VAL A 383 -18.66 29.58 -7.15
N ASN A 384 -17.89 30.15 -8.07
CA ASN A 384 -18.40 30.92 -9.20
C ASN A 384 -18.79 30.03 -10.41
N SER A 385 -18.64 28.72 -10.31
CA SER A 385 -19.07 27.75 -11.33
C SER A 385 -20.59 27.82 -11.55
N SER A 386 -21.06 27.51 -12.78
CA SER A 386 -22.51 27.36 -13.06
C SER A 386 -23.08 26.05 -12.50
N GLU A 387 -22.25 25.08 -12.17
CA GLU A 387 -22.66 23.75 -11.72
C GLU A 387 -22.76 23.69 -10.18
N GLN A 388 -23.95 23.34 -9.69
CA GLN A 388 -24.25 23.30 -8.26
C GLN A 388 -23.34 22.33 -7.47
N VAL A 389 -22.95 21.21 -8.09
CA VAL A 389 -22.07 20.22 -7.45
C VAL A 389 -20.67 20.81 -7.25
N LEU A 390 -20.13 21.54 -8.24
CA LEU A 390 -18.83 22.21 -8.14
C LEU A 390 -18.86 23.35 -7.11
N GLN A 391 -19.98 24.12 -7.06
CA GLN A 391 -20.18 25.12 -6.01
C GLN A 391 -20.13 24.47 -4.61
N GLY A 392 -20.81 23.33 -4.43
CA GLY A 392 -20.80 22.58 -3.17
C GLY A 392 -19.41 22.14 -2.76
N LEU A 393 -18.58 21.66 -3.71
CA LEU A 393 -17.18 21.32 -3.48
C LEU A 393 -16.36 22.56 -3.06
N GLY A 394 -16.58 23.70 -3.69
CA GLY A 394 -15.92 24.96 -3.33
C GLY A 394 -16.31 25.46 -1.94
N LEU A 395 -17.59 25.38 -1.57
CA LEU A 395 -18.10 25.75 -0.25
C LEU A 395 -17.54 24.86 0.87
N GLY A 396 -17.22 23.60 0.58
CA GLY A 396 -16.57 22.68 1.50
C GLY A 396 -15.12 23.04 1.83
N LEU A 397 -14.48 23.94 1.09
CA LEU A 397 -13.14 24.46 1.40
C LEU A 397 -13.24 25.61 2.42
N HIS A 398 -12.54 25.48 3.53
CA HIS A 398 -12.53 26.50 4.59
C HIS A 398 -11.42 27.54 4.38
N ASN A 399 -11.76 28.81 4.61
CA ASN A 399 -10.77 29.88 4.58
C ASN A 399 -9.83 29.79 5.79
N CYS A 400 -8.54 29.96 5.54
CA CYS A 400 -7.48 29.93 6.56
C CYS A 400 -6.75 31.29 6.66
N ASP A 401 -7.41 32.42 6.38
CA ASP A 401 -6.81 33.76 6.31
C ASP A 401 -6.04 34.15 7.58
N LYS A 402 -6.61 33.81 8.77
CA LYS A 402 -5.94 34.06 10.05
C LYS A 402 -4.63 33.28 10.17
N LEU A 403 -4.64 32.00 9.78
CA LEU A 403 -3.45 31.16 9.85
C LEU A 403 -2.39 31.62 8.85
N ILE A 404 -2.80 31.97 7.62
CA ILE A 404 -1.90 32.55 6.61
C ILE A 404 -1.25 33.83 7.13
N GLY A 405 -2.05 34.72 7.76
CA GLY A 405 -1.54 35.95 8.37
C GLY A 405 -0.52 35.70 9.47
N ILE A 406 -0.80 34.76 10.40
CA ILE A 406 0.11 34.38 11.48
C ILE A 406 1.43 33.83 10.89
N LEU A 407 1.35 32.89 9.93
CA LEU A 407 2.53 32.31 9.31
C LEU A 407 3.39 33.36 8.57
N SER A 408 2.72 34.28 7.85
CA SER A 408 3.40 35.35 7.10
C SER A 408 4.07 36.41 8.00
N SER A 409 3.45 36.73 9.14
CA SER A 409 4.03 37.70 10.07
C SER A 409 5.14 37.11 10.96
N THR A 410 5.12 35.76 11.17
CA THR A 410 6.07 35.15 12.11
C THR A 410 7.30 34.58 11.40
N LEU A 411 7.17 34.04 10.19
CA LEU A 411 8.25 33.33 9.51
C LEU A 411 8.78 34.09 8.29
N ARG A 412 10.08 33.98 8.07
CA ARG A 412 10.72 34.44 6.82
C ARG A 412 10.34 33.55 5.67
N GLU A 413 10.18 34.12 4.45
CA GLU A 413 9.88 33.34 3.23
C GLU A 413 10.97 32.30 2.91
N GLU A 414 12.25 32.65 3.12
CA GLU A 414 13.40 31.77 2.90
C GLU A 414 13.81 31.03 4.18
N ALA A 415 12.83 30.53 4.94
CA ALA A 415 13.12 29.81 6.16
C ALA A 415 13.97 28.54 5.91
N PRO A 416 14.91 28.20 6.83
CA PRO A 416 15.78 27.04 6.70
C PRO A 416 15.04 25.72 6.90
N VAL A 417 15.66 24.62 6.47
CA VAL A 417 15.13 23.25 6.63
C VAL A 417 15.18 22.78 8.10
N SER A 418 15.99 23.43 8.95
CA SER A 418 16.15 23.03 10.35
C SER A 418 16.24 24.27 11.24
N THR A 419 15.59 24.22 12.40
CA THR A 419 15.66 25.25 13.45
C THR A 419 17.08 25.46 13.99
N SER A 420 17.96 24.46 13.89
CA SER A 420 19.36 24.57 14.35
C SER A 420 20.19 25.60 13.59
N LYS A 421 19.74 25.99 12.38
CA LYS A 421 20.43 27.02 11.57
C LYS A 421 20.10 28.44 12.01
N GLY A 422 19.01 28.63 12.78
CA GLY A 422 18.51 29.97 13.14
C GLY A 422 17.99 30.76 11.95
N ASP A 423 17.71 32.04 12.17
CA ASP A 423 17.29 33.04 11.16
C ASP A 423 15.99 32.67 10.42
N PHE A 424 15.00 32.10 11.13
CA PHE A 424 13.72 31.70 10.54
C PHE A 424 12.53 32.59 10.97
N ILE A 425 12.63 33.38 12.03
CA ILE A 425 11.60 34.35 12.42
C ILE A 425 11.73 35.63 11.56
N ALA A 426 10.61 36.19 11.14
CA ALA A 426 10.53 37.37 10.31
C ALA A 426 11.15 38.62 11.02
N ASP A 427 11.72 39.53 10.23
CA ASP A 427 12.18 40.81 10.75
C ASP A 427 10.96 41.69 11.11
N GLY A 428 11.01 42.43 12.19
CA GLY A 428 9.88 43.20 12.71
C GLY A 428 8.88 42.44 13.56
N PHE A 429 9.10 41.12 13.79
CA PHE A 429 8.26 40.31 14.65
C PHE A 429 8.44 40.63 16.15
N SER A 430 9.68 40.91 16.56
CA SER A 430 10.03 41.25 17.96
C SER A 430 11.17 42.25 17.98
N GLU A 431 10.94 43.41 18.65
CA GLU A 431 11.99 44.45 18.84
C GLU A 431 13.24 43.87 19.52
N GLU A 432 13.09 43.05 20.57
CA GLU A 432 14.22 42.42 21.27
C GLU A 432 15.04 41.52 20.32
N LEU A 433 14.37 40.79 19.44
CA LEU A 433 15.06 39.92 18.48
C LEU A 433 15.83 40.73 17.42
N ASP A 434 15.23 41.79 16.93
CA ASP A 434 15.83 42.62 15.91
C ASP A 434 17.04 43.41 16.48
N GLU A 435 16.96 43.97 17.69
CA GLU A 435 18.08 44.58 18.39
C GLU A 435 19.26 43.60 18.57
N LEU A 436 18.98 42.35 18.98
CA LEU A 436 20.03 41.32 19.13
C LEU A 436 20.65 40.91 17.80
N ARG A 437 19.87 40.88 16.72
CA ARG A 437 20.36 40.60 15.36
C ARG A 437 21.22 41.74 14.83
N ASP A 438 20.85 43.00 15.13
CA ASP A 438 21.64 44.17 14.75
C ASP A 438 22.96 44.24 15.53
N LEU A 439 22.94 43.90 16.81
CA LEU A 439 24.15 43.70 17.61
C LEU A 439 25.07 42.62 16.99
N ARG A 440 24.50 41.51 16.48
CA ARG A 440 25.27 40.45 15.77
C ARG A 440 25.86 40.95 14.44
N LYS A 441 25.12 41.75 13.65
CA LYS A 441 25.61 42.35 12.39
C LYS A 441 26.66 43.41 12.62
N SER A 442 26.36 44.34 13.49
CA SER A 442 27.30 45.42 13.87
C SER A 442 28.55 44.85 14.54
N GLY A 443 28.45 43.65 15.13
CA GLY A 443 29.56 42.89 15.66
C GLY A 443 30.64 42.56 14.66
N LYS A 444 30.25 42.19 13.47
CA LYS A 444 31.21 41.90 12.39
C LYS A 444 31.92 43.16 11.91
N ASP A 445 31.17 44.24 11.73
CA ASP A 445 31.73 45.54 11.33
C ASP A 445 32.65 46.13 12.39
N HIS A 446 32.39 45.82 13.67
CA HIS A 446 33.27 46.25 14.77
C HIS A 446 34.58 45.45 14.80
N LEU A 447 34.50 44.11 14.58
CA LEU A 447 35.70 43.28 14.45
C LEU A 447 36.57 43.70 13.25
N ASP A 448 35.96 44.05 12.12
CA ASP A 448 36.66 44.53 10.94
C ASP A 448 37.34 45.88 11.23
N ARG A 449 36.64 46.78 11.89
CA ARG A 449 37.24 48.08 12.38
C ARG A 449 38.35 47.84 13.40
N MET A 450 38.23 46.89 14.31
CA MET A 450 39.28 46.52 15.25
C MET A 450 40.50 45.96 14.51
N VAL A 451 40.31 45.17 13.44
CA VAL A 451 41.42 44.72 12.59
C VAL A 451 42.12 45.89 11.91
N GLU A 452 41.39 46.90 11.41
CA GLU A 452 41.93 48.09 10.79
C GLU A 452 42.72 48.92 11.81
N GLN A 453 42.14 49.21 12.98
CA GLN A 453 42.79 49.97 14.08
C GLN A 453 44.06 49.30 14.57
N GLU A 454 43.99 47.96 14.80
CA GLU A 454 45.16 47.23 15.27
C GLU A 454 46.22 47.07 14.16
N THR A 455 45.82 47.02 12.91
CA THR A 455 46.75 47.05 11.77
C THR A 455 47.49 48.39 11.67
N GLU A 456 46.77 49.49 11.82
CA GLU A 456 47.40 50.84 11.86
C GLU A 456 48.32 51.02 13.06
N ARG A 457 47.89 50.59 14.27
CA ARG A 457 48.65 50.69 15.52
C ARG A 457 49.94 49.87 15.49
N THR A 458 49.87 48.63 14.99
CA THR A 458 50.98 47.68 15.02
C THR A 458 51.81 47.64 13.75
N GLY A 459 51.30 48.17 12.64
CA GLY A 459 51.94 48.09 11.32
C GLY A 459 52.02 46.66 10.77
N ILE A 460 51.11 45.77 11.20
CA ILE A 460 51.02 44.34 10.77
C ILE A 460 49.94 44.25 9.71
N SER A 461 50.29 44.33 8.45
CA SER A 461 49.31 44.27 7.32
C SER A 461 48.64 42.91 7.09
N SER A 462 49.11 41.87 7.75
CA SER A 462 48.54 40.51 7.62
C SER A 462 47.68 40.05 8.82
N LEU A 463 47.28 41.01 9.67
CA LEU A 463 46.46 40.78 10.85
C LEU A 463 45.05 40.28 10.45
N LYS A 464 44.57 39.22 11.11
CA LYS A 464 43.23 38.69 10.94
C LYS A 464 42.61 38.37 12.29
N ILE A 465 41.34 38.73 12.48
CA ILE A 465 40.54 38.16 13.55
C ILE A 465 39.78 36.95 12.97
N ALA A 466 39.88 35.82 13.67
CA ALA A 466 39.16 34.61 13.32
C ALA A 466 38.60 33.94 14.57
N PHE A 467 37.65 33.00 14.38
CA PHE A 467 36.98 32.28 15.46
C PHE A 467 37.40 30.83 15.48
N ASN A 468 37.57 30.25 16.66
CA ASN A 468 37.82 28.84 16.89
C ASN A 468 36.95 28.35 18.08
N ASN A 469 36.25 27.20 17.91
CA ASN A 469 35.36 26.61 18.94
C ASN A 469 36.04 26.34 20.29
N VAL A 470 37.37 26.19 20.34
CA VAL A 470 38.14 25.91 21.56
C VAL A 470 38.58 27.19 22.29
N PHE A 471 38.93 28.20 21.54
CA PHE A 471 39.61 29.42 22.09
C PHE A 471 38.79 30.71 21.91
N GLY A 472 37.65 30.66 21.16
CA GLY A 472 36.87 31.83 20.80
C GLY A 472 37.49 32.68 19.69
N TYR A 473 37.24 33.99 19.71
CA TYR A 473 37.85 34.91 18.78
C TYR A 473 39.32 35.15 19.13
N TYR A 474 40.17 35.20 18.11
CA TYR A 474 41.61 35.42 18.25
C TYR A 474 42.14 36.25 17.11
N ILE A 475 43.23 36.98 17.37
CA ILE A 475 44.01 37.70 16.39
C ILE A 475 45.13 36.78 15.91
N GLU A 476 45.19 36.49 14.61
CA GLU A 476 46.22 35.67 13.99
C GLU A 476 47.29 36.58 13.38
N VAL A 477 48.55 36.36 13.82
CA VAL A 477 49.72 37.08 13.35
C VAL A 477 50.73 36.10 12.77
N ARG A 478 51.19 36.35 11.53
CA ARG A 478 52.22 35.51 10.89
C ARG A 478 53.58 35.65 11.62
N ASN A 479 54.34 34.58 11.69
CA ASN A 479 55.64 34.57 12.38
C ASN A 479 56.62 35.65 11.88
N THR A 480 56.47 36.13 10.63
CA THR A 480 57.26 37.25 10.04
C THR A 480 57.06 38.60 10.74
N HIS A 481 56.02 38.75 11.54
CA HIS A 481 55.67 39.99 12.23
C HIS A 481 55.59 39.86 13.76
N LYS A 482 56.13 38.76 14.28
CA LYS A 482 56.06 38.39 15.70
C LYS A 482 56.67 39.49 16.61
N ASP A 483 57.75 40.15 16.15
CA ASP A 483 58.46 41.17 16.92
C ASP A 483 57.70 42.51 16.99
N LYS A 484 56.60 42.65 16.26
CA LYS A 484 55.70 43.82 16.27
C LYS A 484 54.45 43.66 17.15
N VAL A 485 54.29 42.51 17.78
CA VAL A 485 53.14 42.19 18.62
C VAL A 485 53.26 42.96 19.93
N PRO A 486 52.22 43.75 20.37
CA PRO A 486 52.20 44.44 21.62
C PRO A 486 52.33 43.50 22.84
N GLU A 487 52.99 43.91 23.91
CA GLU A 487 53.18 43.12 25.14
C GLU A 487 51.87 42.81 25.87
N GLU A 488 50.82 43.64 25.69
CA GLU A 488 49.50 43.43 26.29
C GLU A 488 48.70 42.34 25.62
N TRP A 489 49.11 41.82 24.45
CA TRP A 489 48.42 40.74 23.80
C TRP A 489 48.75 39.39 24.42
N ILE A 490 47.74 38.64 24.86
CA ILE A 490 47.94 37.34 25.51
C ILE A 490 48.04 36.26 24.45
N ARG A 491 49.18 35.60 24.34
CA ARG A 491 49.37 34.48 23.38
C ARG A 491 48.61 33.24 23.85
N LYS A 492 47.77 32.68 22.98
CA LYS A 492 46.96 31.48 23.26
C LYS A 492 47.50 30.23 22.56
N GLN A 493 48.00 30.33 21.34
CA GLN A 493 48.45 29.20 20.56
C GLN A 493 49.58 29.60 19.59
N THR A 494 50.57 28.72 19.48
CA THR A 494 51.66 28.84 18.48
C THR A 494 51.39 27.77 17.39
N LEU A 495 51.37 28.23 16.14
CA LEU A 495 51.26 27.37 14.95
C LEU A 495 52.57 27.40 14.17
N VAL A 496 52.73 26.51 13.17
CA VAL A 496 53.94 26.43 12.34
C VAL A 496 54.25 27.77 11.64
N ASN A 497 53.22 28.49 11.15
CA ASN A 497 53.39 29.74 10.36
C ASN A 497 52.81 30.99 10.97
N ALA A 498 52.15 30.90 12.15
CA ALA A 498 51.43 32.02 12.79
C ALA A 498 51.33 31.80 14.31
N GLU A 499 51.11 32.86 15.06
CA GLU A 499 50.74 32.82 16.46
C GLU A 499 49.37 33.45 16.64
N ARG A 500 48.62 32.99 17.65
CA ARG A 500 47.25 33.43 17.97
C ARG A 500 47.23 34.15 19.31
N TYR A 501 46.66 35.31 19.31
CA TYR A 501 46.58 36.20 20.45
C TYR A 501 45.15 36.60 20.77
N ILE A 502 44.92 37.00 22.03
CA ILE A 502 43.68 37.63 22.46
C ILE A 502 43.97 38.94 23.17
N THR A 503 43.06 39.90 23.06
CA THR A 503 43.06 41.15 23.84
C THR A 503 41.90 41.14 24.80
N GLU A 504 41.96 41.99 25.84
CA GLU A 504 40.88 42.13 26.82
C GLU A 504 39.61 42.67 26.15
N GLU A 505 39.76 43.64 25.24
CA GLU A 505 38.68 44.20 24.44
C GLU A 505 38.01 43.13 23.54
N LEU A 506 38.81 42.32 22.85
CA LEU A 506 38.30 41.23 22.02
C LEU A 506 37.51 40.21 22.84
N LYS A 507 37.94 39.92 24.07
CA LYS A 507 37.30 39.00 24.98
C LYS A 507 35.97 39.53 25.53
N GLU A 508 35.89 40.79 25.92
CA GLU A 508 34.65 41.43 26.34
C GLU A 508 33.63 41.45 25.19
N TYR A 509 34.10 41.76 24.00
CA TYR A 509 33.28 41.85 22.83
C TYR A 509 32.78 40.46 22.40
N GLU A 510 33.65 39.46 22.46
CA GLU A 510 33.29 38.06 22.29
C GLU A 510 32.14 37.65 23.22
N SER A 511 32.22 37.98 24.49
CA SER A 511 31.18 37.65 25.46
C SER A 511 29.82 38.30 25.12
N LYS A 512 29.83 39.52 24.58
CA LYS A 512 28.61 40.23 24.13
C LYS A 512 28.03 39.59 22.86
N ILE A 513 28.84 39.19 21.87
CA ILE A 513 28.38 38.59 20.61
C ILE A 513 27.85 37.16 20.86
N LEU A 514 28.59 36.32 21.57
CA LEU A 514 28.18 34.97 21.88
C LEU A 514 26.89 34.93 22.74
N GLY A 515 26.80 35.82 23.73
CA GLY A 515 25.60 36.02 24.52
C GLY A 515 24.39 36.44 23.68
N ALA A 516 24.57 37.33 22.73
CA ALA A 516 23.53 37.77 21.79
C ALA A 516 23.10 36.63 20.86
N GLN A 517 24.04 35.83 20.36
CA GLN A 517 23.74 34.70 19.47
C GLN A 517 22.94 33.60 20.18
N ASP A 518 23.34 33.23 21.40
CA ASP A 518 22.61 32.22 22.20
C ASP A 518 21.20 32.73 22.56
N ARG A 519 21.08 34.03 22.84
CA ARG A 519 19.78 34.65 23.16
C ARG A 519 18.87 34.72 21.93
N VAL A 520 19.40 35.07 20.74
CA VAL A 520 18.66 35.04 19.47
C VAL A 520 18.11 33.62 19.23
N GLN A 521 18.95 32.59 19.35
CA GLN A 521 18.52 31.19 19.13
C GLN A 521 17.43 30.78 20.12
N THR A 522 17.58 31.15 21.39
CA THR A 522 16.59 30.82 22.44
C THR A 522 15.25 31.51 22.16
N LEU A 523 15.25 32.77 21.79
CA LEU A 523 14.03 33.53 21.47
C LEU A 523 13.35 32.99 20.22
N GLU A 524 14.11 32.70 19.14
CA GLU A 524 13.54 32.10 17.93
C GLU A 524 12.87 30.76 18.22
N LEU A 525 13.48 29.88 19.01
CA LEU A 525 12.88 28.58 19.42
C LEU A 525 11.62 28.79 20.27
N THR A 526 11.60 29.77 21.16
CA THR A 526 10.44 30.11 21.99
C THR A 526 9.27 30.56 21.12
N PHE A 527 9.50 31.56 20.24
CA PHE A 527 8.46 32.02 19.30
C PHE A 527 7.97 30.92 18.36
N TYR A 528 8.87 30.04 17.93
CA TYR A 528 8.51 28.89 17.10
C TYR A 528 7.63 27.89 17.83
N ALA A 529 7.92 27.59 19.08
CA ALA A 529 7.09 26.72 19.91
C ALA A 529 5.68 27.30 20.14
N GLU A 530 5.59 28.62 20.38
CA GLU A 530 4.32 29.34 20.48
C GLU A 530 3.53 29.30 19.15
N LEU A 531 4.21 29.50 18.02
CA LEU A 531 3.61 29.40 16.70
C LEU A 531 3.01 28.01 16.47
N ILE A 532 3.77 26.94 16.74
CA ILE A 532 3.27 25.55 16.59
C ILE A 532 2.03 25.34 17.48
N LYS A 533 2.05 25.78 18.73
CA LYS A 533 0.91 25.67 19.65
C LYS A 533 -0.33 26.40 19.13
N ASN A 534 -0.15 27.57 18.50
CA ASN A 534 -1.27 28.31 17.89
C ASN A 534 -1.84 27.58 16.68
N ILE A 535 -0.99 26.98 15.83
CA ILE A 535 -1.43 26.19 14.66
C ILE A 535 -2.17 24.92 15.09
N GLN A 536 -1.77 24.27 16.19
CA GLN A 536 -2.44 23.06 16.71
C GLN A 536 -3.94 23.27 16.94
N ASN A 537 -4.38 24.49 17.26
CA ASN A 537 -5.81 24.81 17.41
C ASN A 537 -6.59 24.82 16.08
N THR A 538 -5.92 24.77 14.93
CA THR A 538 -6.53 24.80 13.59
C THR A 538 -6.49 23.44 12.88
N LEU A 539 -5.98 22.39 13.52
CA LEU A 539 -5.78 21.07 12.90
C LEU A 539 -7.06 20.48 12.32
N GLU A 540 -8.22 20.66 12.98
CA GLU A 540 -9.52 20.18 12.50
C GLU A 540 -9.89 20.81 11.14
N VAL A 541 -9.73 22.13 11.01
CA VAL A 541 -10.02 22.84 9.76
C VAL A 541 -9.05 22.41 8.64
N LEU A 542 -7.77 22.21 8.99
CA LEU A 542 -6.78 21.71 8.03
C LEU A 542 -7.12 20.30 7.55
N LYS A 543 -7.61 19.42 8.44
CA LYS A 543 -8.05 18.07 8.09
C LYS A 543 -9.22 18.08 7.12
N GLN A 544 -10.23 18.91 7.39
CA GLN A 544 -11.38 19.07 6.50
C GLN A 544 -10.96 19.57 5.12
N ASN A 545 -10.08 20.56 5.05
CA ASN A 545 -9.49 21.02 3.79
C ASN A 545 -8.70 19.90 3.07
N ALA A 546 -7.90 19.13 3.78
CA ALA A 546 -7.11 18.05 3.20
C ALA A 546 -8.00 16.97 2.55
N ILE A 547 -9.08 16.55 3.23
CA ILE A 547 -10.07 15.61 2.70
C ILE A 547 -10.76 16.19 1.46
N GLN A 548 -11.14 17.48 1.51
CA GLN A 548 -11.82 18.14 0.39
C GLN A 548 -10.89 18.28 -0.83
N ILE A 549 -9.61 18.63 -0.61
CA ILE A 549 -8.59 18.69 -1.65
C ILE A 549 -8.36 17.32 -2.27
N ALA A 550 -8.22 16.26 -1.45
CA ALA A 550 -8.04 14.89 -1.94
C ALA A 550 -9.23 14.43 -2.79
N THR A 551 -10.46 14.76 -2.37
CA THR A 551 -11.68 14.48 -3.12
C THR A 551 -11.72 15.23 -4.46
N LEU A 552 -11.40 16.53 -4.47
CA LEU A 552 -11.31 17.34 -5.68
C LEU A 552 -10.25 16.78 -6.65
N ASP A 553 -9.08 16.43 -6.14
CA ASP A 553 -7.99 15.90 -6.95
C ASP A 553 -8.35 14.56 -7.61
N CYS A 554 -9.07 13.67 -6.90
CA CYS A 554 -9.60 12.44 -7.48
C CYS A 554 -10.62 12.72 -8.59
N LEU A 555 -11.56 13.66 -8.39
CA LEU A 555 -12.59 13.99 -9.36
C LEU A 555 -12.00 14.67 -10.61
N VAL A 556 -11.05 15.57 -10.43
CA VAL A 556 -10.27 16.17 -11.53
C VAL A 556 -9.46 15.10 -12.25
N GLY A 557 -8.82 14.19 -11.50
CA GLY A 557 -8.09 13.06 -12.06
C GLY A 557 -8.98 12.16 -12.93
N PHE A 558 -10.18 11.82 -12.47
CA PHE A 558 -11.15 11.05 -13.26
C PHE A 558 -11.64 11.81 -14.49
N THR A 559 -11.76 13.13 -14.42
CA THR A 559 -12.09 13.97 -15.59
C THR A 559 -10.99 13.90 -16.66
N LEU A 560 -9.73 14.04 -16.25
CA LEU A 560 -8.57 13.94 -17.15
C LEU A 560 -8.45 12.53 -17.76
N LEU A 561 -8.67 11.48 -16.94
CA LEU A 561 -8.71 10.10 -17.40
C LEU A 561 -9.79 9.90 -18.46
N ALA A 562 -11.01 10.38 -18.19
CA ALA A 562 -12.15 10.25 -19.10
C ALA A 562 -11.89 10.92 -20.44
N GLN A 563 -11.35 12.14 -20.44
CA GLN A 563 -11.02 12.87 -21.66
C GLN A 563 -9.88 12.22 -22.45
N LYS A 564 -8.82 11.78 -21.78
CA LYS A 564 -7.65 11.19 -22.44
C LYS A 564 -7.97 9.86 -23.10
N HIS A 565 -8.81 9.02 -22.46
CA HIS A 565 -9.08 7.64 -22.90
C HIS A 565 -10.51 7.45 -23.43
N ASN A 566 -11.28 8.52 -23.64
CA ASN A 566 -12.66 8.48 -24.13
C ASN A 566 -13.55 7.53 -23.30
N TYR A 567 -13.59 7.76 -21.98
CA TYR A 567 -14.48 7.05 -21.08
C TYR A 567 -15.81 7.78 -20.98
N ASN A 568 -16.91 7.01 -20.84
CA ASN A 568 -18.26 7.53 -20.79
C ASN A 568 -18.92 7.33 -19.43
N CYS A 569 -19.90 8.19 -19.10
CA CYS A 569 -20.65 8.11 -17.87
C CYS A 569 -21.55 6.85 -17.83
N PRO A 570 -21.41 5.95 -16.86
CA PRO A 570 -22.28 4.78 -16.74
C PRO A 570 -23.63 5.17 -16.14
N LYS A 571 -24.74 4.58 -16.67
CA LYS A 571 -26.09 4.73 -16.14
C LYS A 571 -26.33 3.73 -15.02
N LEU A 572 -26.50 4.22 -13.80
CA LEU A 572 -26.85 3.38 -12.65
C LEU A 572 -28.36 3.27 -12.51
N THR A 573 -28.84 2.04 -12.27
CA THR A 573 -30.27 1.71 -12.13
C THR A 573 -30.54 1.01 -10.80
N ASN A 574 -31.82 1.01 -10.38
CA ASN A 574 -32.26 0.19 -9.23
C ASN A 574 -32.47 -1.28 -9.60
N GLY A 575 -32.30 -1.64 -10.88
CA GLY A 575 -32.36 -3.03 -11.36
C GLY A 575 -31.13 -3.82 -10.97
N LYS A 576 -31.07 -5.08 -11.46
CA LYS A 576 -29.94 -5.99 -11.21
C LYS A 576 -29.16 -6.37 -12.50
N ASP A 577 -29.57 -5.82 -13.63
CA ASP A 577 -28.96 -6.11 -14.92
C ASP A 577 -27.60 -5.44 -15.06
N LEU A 578 -26.75 -6.03 -15.90
CA LEU A 578 -25.47 -5.47 -16.29
C LEU A 578 -25.36 -5.52 -17.82
N ILE A 579 -25.39 -4.35 -18.45
CA ILE A 579 -25.29 -4.19 -19.89
C ILE A 579 -24.09 -3.31 -20.18
N ILE A 580 -23.14 -3.83 -20.92
CA ILE A 580 -21.94 -3.12 -21.36
C ILE A 580 -21.91 -3.20 -22.90
N LYS A 581 -21.82 -2.07 -23.58
CA LYS A 581 -21.62 -1.99 -25.01
C LYS A 581 -20.23 -1.45 -25.32
N ASP A 582 -19.55 -2.11 -26.26
CA ASP A 582 -18.19 -1.78 -26.66
C ASP A 582 -17.23 -1.55 -25.47
N GLY A 583 -17.28 -2.47 -24.50
CA GLY A 583 -16.39 -2.47 -23.34
C GLY A 583 -14.93 -2.73 -23.74
N ARG A 584 -14.00 -2.02 -23.09
CA ARG A 584 -12.55 -2.12 -23.29
C ARG A 584 -11.86 -2.40 -21.98
N HIS A 585 -10.71 -3.07 -22.03
CA HIS A 585 -9.92 -3.37 -20.83
C HIS A 585 -8.99 -2.18 -20.50
N PRO A 586 -9.17 -1.47 -19.39
CA PRO A 586 -8.47 -0.22 -19.11
C PRO A 586 -6.93 -0.37 -19.10
N VAL A 587 -6.43 -1.47 -18.56
CA VAL A 587 -4.99 -1.70 -18.46
C VAL A 587 -4.38 -2.15 -19.78
N ILE A 588 -5.01 -3.16 -20.45
CA ILE A 588 -4.48 -3.69 -21.71
C ILE A 588 -4.51 -2.61 -22.80
N GLU A 589 -5.62 -1.85 -22.90
CA GLU A 589 -5.74 -0.75 -23.89
C GLU A 589 -4.59 0.26 -23.76
N ASN A 590 -4.19 0.58 -22.52
CA ASN A 590 -3.12 1.54 -22.27
C ASN A 590 -1.70 1.00 -22.56
N GLN A 591 -1.55 -0.33 -22.67
CA GLN A 591 -0.27 -1.00 -22.97
C GLN A 591 -0.08 -1.35 -24.45
N LEU A 592 -1.10 -1.15 -25.29
CA LEU A 592 -1.00 -1.43 -26.72
C LEU A 592 0.01 -0.50 -27.40
N ALA A 593 0.70 -1.02 -28.39
CA ALA A 593 1.62 -0.24 -29.20
C ALA A 593 0.89 0.88 -29.96
N VAL A 594 1.62 1.94 -30.28
CA VAL A 594 1.06 3.08 -31.02
C VAL A 594 0.49 2.60 -32.36
N GLY A 595 -0.80 2.83 -32.56
CA GLY A 595 -1.53 2.40 -33.78
C GLY A 595 -2.33 1.11 -33.64
N GLU A 596 -2.11 0.33 -32.56
CA GLU A 596 -2.96 -0.81 -32.23
C GLU A 596 -4.22 -0.37 -31.47
N LYS A 597 -5.37 -0.98 -31.76
CA LYS A 597 -6.63 -0.70 -31.08
C LYS A 597 -7.10 -1.92 -30.32
N TYR A 598 -7.61 -1.72 -29.10
CA TYR A 598 -8.27 -2.77 -28.34
C TYR A 598 -9.59 -3.15 -29.04
N ILE A 599 -9.88 -4.44 -29.15
CA ILE A 599 -11.14 -4.92 -29.73
C ILE A 599 -12.21 -4.89 -28.63
N ALA A 600 -13.12 -3.95 -28.74
CA ALA A 600 -14.20 -3.74 -27.78
C ALA A 600 -15.24 -4.87 -27.84
N ASN A 601 -15.85 -5.21 -26.70
CA ASN A 601 -16.79 -6.32 -26.58
C ASN A 601 -18.03 -5.93 -25.79
N ASP A 602 -19.17 -6.54 -26.17
CA ASP A 602 -20.46 -6.37 -25.52
C ASP A 602 -20.68 -7.48 -24.48
N VAL A 603 -21.21 -7.12 -23.31
CA VAL A 603 -21.61 -8.07 -22.27
C VAL A 603 -22.98 -7.67 -21.77
N SER A 604 -23.94 -8.61 -21.79
CA SER A 604 -25.27 -8.43 -21.22
C SER A 604 -25.55 -9.57 -20.24
N LEU A 605 -25.84 -9.25 -18.98
CA LEU A 605 -26.20 -10.21 -17.95
C LEU A 605 -27.48 -9.77 -17.24
N ASN A 606 -28.46 -10.65 -17.16
CA ASN A 606 -29.71 -10.43 -16.42
C ASN A 606 -30.13 -11.73 -15.69
N ARG A 607 -31.12 -11.65 -14.82
CA ARG A 607 -31.55 -12.80 -14.01
C ARG A 607 -32.63 -13.68 -14.67
N GLU A 608 -33.15 -13.28 -15.81
CA GLU A 608 -34.31 -13.90 -16.45
C GLU A 608 -33.93 -14.74 -17.67
N GLU A 609 -33.10 -14.22 -18.56
CA GLU A 609 -32.78 -14.87 -19.84
C GLU A 609 -31.30 -15.22 -19.99
N GLN A 610 -30.38 -14.43 -19.43
CA GLN A 610 -28.93 -14.56 -19.63
C GLN A 610 -28.19 -14.31 -18.31
N GLN A 611 -28.35 -15.25 -17.38
CA GLN A 611 -27.73 -15.22 -16.05
C GLN A 611 -26.25 -15.61 -16.12
N ILE A 612 -25.96 -16.67 -16.92
CA ILE A 612 -24.62 -17.22 -17.10
C ILE A 612 -24.24 -17.17 -18.58
N ILE A 613 -23.11 -16.59 -18.88
CA ILE A 613 -22.48 -16.62 -20.20
C ILE A 613 -21.32 -17.62 -20.13
N MET A 614 -21.48 -18.75 -20.83
CA MET A 614 -20.40 -19.70 -21.09
C MET A 614 -19.54 -19.20 -22.25
N ILE A 615 -18.24 -18.99 -22.01
CA ILE A 615 -17.32 -18.45 -22.99
C ILE A 615 -16.31 -19.50 -23.38
N THR A 616 -16.44 -20.01 -24.59
CA THR A 616 -15.51 -20.99 -25.17
C THR A 616 -14.54 -20.31 -26.15
N GLY A 617 -13.47 -20.98 -26.49
CA GLY A 617 -12.47 -20.48 -27.44
C GLY A 617 -11.05 -20.89 -27.07
N PRO A 618 -10.10 -20.74 -27.98
CA PRO A 618 -8.72 -21.15 -27.77
C PRO A 618 -8.02 -20.32 -26.68
N ASN A 619 -6.94 -20.86 -26.12
CA ASN A 619 -6.05 -20.09 -25.28
C ASN A 619 -5.45 -18.96 -26.08
N MET A 620 -5.13 -17.81 -25.44
CA MET A 620 -4.69 -16.56 -26.08
C MET A 620 -5.77 -15.80 -26.88
N SER A 621 -7.02 -16.29 -26.96
CA SER A 621 -8.10 -15.57 -27.64
C SER A 621 -8.60 -14.32 -26.89
N GLY A 622 -8.30 -14.19 -25.60
CA GLY A 622 -8.70 -13.03 -24.78
C GLY A 622 -9.86 -13.30 -23.82
N LYS A 623 -10.22 -14.57 -23.55
CA LYS A 623 -11.30 -14.95 -22.58
C LYS A 623 -11.07 -14.33 -21.20
N SER A 624 -9.91 -14.55 -20.60
CA SER A 624 -9.55 -14.00 -19.28
C SER A 624 -9.52 -12.48 -19.26
N ALA A 625 -9.08 -11.83 -20.36
CA ALA A 625 -9.10 -10.38 -20.50
C ALA A 625 -10.53 -9.83 -20.49
N LEU A 626 -11.48 -10.50 -21.14
CA LEU A 626 -12.91 -10.12 -21.16
C LEU A 626 -13.55 -10.23 -19.77
N LEU A 627 -13.24 -11.29 -19.02
CA LEU A 627 -13.72 -11.44 -17.64
C LEU A 627 -13.23 -10.29 -16.77
N ARG A 628 -11.91 -10.04 -16.78
CA ARG A 628 -11.29 -8.95 -16.02
C ARG A 628 -11.81 -7.58 -16.45
N GLN A 629 -11.95 -7.32 -17.74
CA GLN A 629 -12.55 -6.12 -18.29
C GLN A 629 -13.92 -5.82 -17.66
N THR A 630 -14.80 -6.81 -17.60
CA THR A 630 -16.15 -6.67 -17.05
C THR A 630 -16.11 -6.26 -15.59
N ALA A 631 -15.26 -6.91 -14.76
CA ALA A 631 -15.11 -6.57 -13.36
C ALA A 631 -14.51 -5.16 -13.17
N LEU A 632 -13.48 -4.80 -13.94
CA LEU A 632 -12.84 -3.50 -13.85
C LEU A 632 -13.79 -2.35 -14.25
N ILE A 633 -14.64 -2.55 -15.26
CA ILE A 633 -15.68 -1.59 -15.65
C ILE A 633 -16.68 -1.40 -14.48
N VAL A 634 -17.12 -2.47 -13.84
CA VAL A 634 -18.03 -2.39 -12.68
C VAL A 634 -17.37 -1.67 -11.51
N ILE A 635 -16.12 -1.97 -11.20
CA ILE A 635 -15.36 -1.30 -10.14
C ILE A 635 -15.23 0.20 -10.42
N LEU A 636 -14.81 0.58 -11.63
CA LEU A 636 -14.70 1.99 -12.04
C LEU A 636 -16.04 2.71 -11.92
N ALA A 637 -17.13 2.11 -12.40
CA ALA A 637 -18.49 2.68 -12.27
C ALA A 637 -18.87 2.93 -10.81
N GLN A 638 -18.61 1.95 -9.92
CA GLN A 638 -18.99 2.07 -8.50
C GLN A 638 -17.98 2.88 -7.66
N MET A 639 -16.78 3.17 -8.20
CA MET A 639 -15.89 4.20 -7.64
C MET A 639 -16.41 5.62 -7.95
N GLY A 640 -17.35 5.77 -8.90
CA GLY A 640 -17.83 7.06 -9.39
C GLY A 640 -16.94 7.64 -10.50
N SER A 641 -16.17 6.82 -11.18
CA SER A 641 -15.44 7.18 -12.39
C SER A 641 -16.29 6.93 -13.63
N PHE A 642 -15.97 7.59 -14.74
CA PHE A 642 -16.40 7.17 -16.06
C PHE A 642 -15.68 5.89 -16.47
N VAL A 643 -16.23 5.16 -17.44
CA VAL A 643 -15.82 3.79 -17.77
C VAL A 643 -15.38 3.62 -19.22
N PRO A 644 -14.44 2.70 -19.51
CA PRO A 644 -13.97 2.40 -20.86
C PRO A 644 -14.99 1.58 -21.65
N ALA A 645 -16.13 2.18 -21.98
CA ALA A 645 -17.18 1.57 -22.79
C ALA A 645 -17.95 2.65 -23.52
N GLN A 646 -18.65 2.29 -24.62
CA GLN A 646 -19.54 3.23 -25.32
C GLN A 646 -20.76 3.54 -24.46
N GLU A 647 -21.36 2.51 -23.87
CA GLU A 647 -22.52 2.64 -22.99
C GLU A 647 -22.47 1.56 -21.89
N VAL A 648 -22.76 1.93 -20.66
CA VAL A 648 -22.97 1.00 -19.55
C VAL A 648 -24.27 1.34 -18.85
N SER A 649 -25.15 0.32 -18.67
CA SER A 649 -26.33 0.39 -17.81
C SER A 649 -26.27 -0.75 -16.82
N MET A 650 -26.25 -0.44 -15.52
CA MET A 650 -26.07 -1.47 -14.50
C MET A 650 -26.81 -1.16 -13.20
N GLY A 651 -27.27 -2.23 -12.54
CA GLY A 651 -27.61 -2.19 -11.12
C GLY A 651 -26.35 -2.30 -10.25
N ILE A 652 -26.52 -1.97 -8.97
CA ILE A 652 -25.42 -2.06 -8.00
C ILE A 652 -25.01 -3.52 -7.82
N VAL A 653 -23.71 -3.77 -7.93
CA VAL A 653 -23.07 -5.03 -7.59
C VAL A 653 -22.59 -4.91 -6.13
N ASP A 654 -22.96 -5.87 -5.30
CA ASP A 654 -22.61 -5.87 -3.88
C ASP A 654 -21.35 -6.68 -3.56
N LYS A 655 -21.04 -7.70 -4.39
CA LYS A 655 -19.83 -8.52 -4.29
C LYS A 655 -19.31 -8.89 -5.66
N ILE A 656 -18.00 -8.84 -5.83
CA ILE A 656 -17.31 -9.32 -7.03
C ILE A 656 -16.40 -10.46 -6.63
N PHE A 657 -16.57 -11.58 -7.33
CA PHE A 657 -15.75 -12.78 -7.15
C PHE A 657 -15.05 -13.14 -8.44
N THR A 658 -13.77 -13.45 -8.36
CA THR A 658 -13.00 -13.94 -9.50
C THR A 658 -12.21 -15.18 -9.15
N ARG A 659 -12.29 -16.18 -10.03
CA ARG A 659 -11.37 -17.29 -10.09
C ARG A 659 -10.71 -17.28 -11.46
N VAL A 660 -9.50 -16.71 -11.57
CA VAL A 660 -8.79 -16.48 -12.84
C VAL A 660 -7.33 -16.92 -12.68
N GLY A 661 -6.91 -17.89 -13.51
CA GLY A 661 -5.53 -18.36 -13.58
C GLY A 661 -5.09 -19.27 -12.42
N ALA A 662 -4.05 -20.06 -12.65
CA ALA A 662 -3.38 -20.84 -11.59
C ALA A 662 -2.27 -19.97 -10.97
N SER A 663 -2.40 -19.61 -9.71
CA SER A 663 -1.28 -19.07 -8.93
C SER A 663 -0.65 -20.22 -8.15
N ASP A 664 0.56 -20.63 -8.55
CA ASP A 664 1.32 -21.60 -7.78
C ASP A 664 1.72 -20.98 -6.42
N ASN A 665 1.12 -21.45 -5.36
CA ASN A 665 1.52 -21.06 -4.00
C ASN A 665 2.45 -22.13 -3.41
N ILE A 666 3.61 -22.29 -4.04
CA ILE A 666 4.65 -23.27 -3.68
C ILE A 666 5.08 -23.10 -2.21
N SER A 667 4.96 -21.89 -1.65
CA SER A 667 5.39 -21.58 -0.29
C SER A 667 4.56 -22.24 0.83
N LEU A 668 3.30 -22.62 0.55
CA LEU A 668 2.41 -23.29 1.51
C LEU A 668 2.29 -24.80 1.28
N GLY A 669 2.91 -25.34 0.23
CA GLY A 669 2.84 -26.79 -0.09
C GLY A 669 1.46 -27.27 -0.52
N GLU A 670 0.52 -26.35 -0.83
CA GLU A 670 -0.81 -26.69 -1.32
C GLU A 670 -0.77 -27.01 -2.82
N SER A 671 -1.49 -28.06 -3.22
CA SER A 671 -1.72 -28.35 -4.64
C SER A 671 -2.51 -27.22 -5.29
N THR A 672 -2.13 -26.83 -6.53
CA THR A 672 -2.85 -25.83 -7.34
C THR A 672 -4.34 -26.13 -7.45
N PHE A 673 -4.71 -27.41 -7.52
CA PHE A 673 -6.10 -27.84 -7.53
C PHE A 673 -6.80 -27.59 -6.19
N MET A 674 -6.13 -27.79 -5.03
CA MET A 674 -6.72 -27.51 -3.72
C MET A 674 -6.97 -26.02 -3.53
N VAL A 675 -6.04 -25.17 -3.96
CA VAL A 675 -6.23 -23.70 -3.97
C VAL A 675 -7.45 -23.32 -4.81
N GLU A 676 -7.59 -23.91 -6.02
CA GLU A 676 -8.74 -23.70 -6.89
C GLU A 676 -10.06 -24.09 -6.22
N MET A 677 -10.09 -25.22 -5.54
CA MET A 677 -11.30 -25.69 -4.84
C MET A 677 -11.64 -24.81 -3.64
N ASN A 678 -10.66 -24.36 -2.89
CA ASN A 678 -10.85 -23.43 -1.77
C ASN A 678 -11.42 -22.07 -2.25
N GLU A 679 -10.88 -21.51 -3.33
CA GLU A 679 -11.41 -20.28 -3.96
C GLU A 679 -12.84 -20.49 -4.45
N SER A 680 -13.13 -21.60 -5.13
CA SER A 680 -14.47 -21.93 -5.63
C SER A 680 -15.47 -22.11 -4.49
N ALA A 681 -15.08 -22.79 -3.41
CA ALA A 681 -15.92 -22.98 -2.23
C ALA A 681 -16.22 -21.63 -1.54
N ALA A 682 -15.22 -20.75 -1.41
CA ALA A 682 -15.42 -19.41 -0.86
C ALA A 682 -16.42 -18.59 -1.69
N ILE A 683 -16.37 -18.70 -3.03
CA ILE A 683 -17.33 -18.04 -3.92
C ILE A 683 -18.74 -18.59 -3.68
N LEU A 684 -18.91 -19.90 -3.81
CA LEU A 684 -20.24 -20.55 -3.76
C LEU A 684 -20.98 -20.34 -2.44
N ASN A 685 -20.24 -20.27 -1.31
CA ASN A 685 -20.80 -20.04 0.01
C ASN A 685 -21.16 -18.57 0.31
N ASN A 686 -20.68 -17.60 -0.52
CA ASN A 686 -20.83 -16.18 -0.24
C ASN A 686 -21.60 -15.39 -1.32
N ILE A 687 -22.17 -16.06 -2.31
CA ILE A 687 -22.96 -15.42 -3.39
C ILE A 687 -24.23 -14.76 -2.86
N THR A 688 -24.59 -13.65 -3.50
CA THR A 688 -25.81 -12.87 -3.25
C THR A 688 -26.55 -12.61 -4.55
N GLU A 689 -27.72 -12.02 -4.47
CA GLU A 689 -28.54 -11.66 -5.63
C GLU A 689 -27.90 -10.58 -6.54
N SER A 690 -27.00 -9.78 -6.01
CA SER A 690 -26.33 -8.71 -6.74
C SER A 690 -24.86 -9.04 -7.06
N SER A 691 -24.43 -10.27 -6.76
CA SER A 691 -23.02 -10.69 -7.03
C SER A 691 -22.72 -10.78 -8.52
N LEU A 692 -21.47 -10.45 -8.85
CA LEU A 692 -20.83 -10.73 -10.13
C LEU A 692 -19.74 -11.79 -9.93
N VAL A 693 -19.89 -12.92 -10.63
CA VAL A 693 -19.00 -14.09 -10.52
C VAL A 693 -18.25 -14.29 -11.83
N LEU A 694 -16.94 -14.39 -11.77
CA LEU A 694 -16.05 -14.57 -12.92
C LEU A 694 -15.19 -15.82 -12.73
N LEU A 695 -15.49 -16.86 -13.51
CA LEU A 695 -14.81 -18.15 -13.43
C LEU A 695 -14.03 -18.41 -14.71
N ASP A 696 -12.75 -18.70 -14.59
CA ASP A 696 -11.85 -18.93 -15.72
C ASP A 696 -11.13 -20.27 -15.57
N GLU A 697 -11.39 -21.16 -16.51
CA GLU A 697 -10.75 -22.47 -16.65
C GLU A 697 -10.83 -23.35 -15.39
N ILE A 698 -12.01 -23.46 -14.77
CA ILE A 698 -12.25 -24.32 -13.61
C ILE A 698 -12.07 -25.79 -13.98
N GLY A 699 -11.45 -26.59 -13.09
CA GLY A 699 -11.20 -28.01 -13.25
C GLY A 699 -9.91 -28.39 -13.99
N ARG A 700 -9.04 -27.41 -14.28
CA ARG A 700 -7.80 -27.66 -15.04
C ARG A 700 -6.72 -28.42 -14.27
N GLY A 701 -6.78 -28.41 -12.93
CA GLY A 701 -5.77 -29.00 -12.05
C GLY A 701 -5.92 -30.49 -11.76
N THR A 702 -6.91 -31.18 -12.38
CA THR A 702 -7.22 -32.59 -12.15
C THR A 702 -7.42 -33.35 -13.47
N SER A 703 -7.92 -34.61 -13.41
CA SER A 703 -8.24 -35.38 -14.62
C SER A 703 -9.34 -34.67 -15.43
N THR A 704 -9.37 -34.89 -16.75
CA THR A 704 -10.31 -34.21 -17.65
C THR A 704 -11.76 -34.43 -17.23
N TYR A 705 -12.15 -35.66 -16.91
CA TYR A 705 -13.54 -35.99 -16.55
C TYR A 705 -13.94 -35.42 -15.18
N ASP A 706 -13.04 -35.47 -14.18
CA ASP A 706 -13.28 -34.83 -12.89
C ASP A 706 -13.43 -33.31 -13.05
N GLY A 707 -12.55 -32.70 -13.88
CA GLY A 707 -12.59 -31.27 -14.16
C GLY A 707 -13.89 -30.82 -14.83
N ILE A 708 -14.36 -31.53 -15.85
CA ILE A 708 -15.65 -31.30 -16.52
C ILE A 708 -16.81 -31.48 -15.53
N SER A 709 -16.81 -32.56 -14.73
CA SER A 709 -17.88 -32.84 -13.76
C SER A 709 -18.01 -31.74 -12.71
N ILE A 710 -16.89 -31.26 -12.17
CA ILE A 710 -16.85 -30.14 -11.21
C ILE A 710 -17.32 -28.83 -11.85
N ALA A 711 -16.82 -28.50 -13.05
CA ALA A 711 -17.20 -27.28 -13.75
C ALA A 711 -18.71 -27.27 -14.08
N TRP A 712 -19.26 -28.43 -14.51
CA TRP A 712 -20.69 -28.60 -14.75
C TRP A 712 -21.50 -28.37 -13.48
N ALA A 713 -21.13 -29.08 -12.40
CA ALA A 713 -21.83 -29.00 -11.12
C ALA A 713 -21.81 -27.54 -10.54
N ILE A 714 -20.72 -26.83 -10.68
CA ILE A 714 -20.62 -25.41 -10.26
C ILE A 714 -21.57 -24.54 -11.09
N ALA A 715 -21.57 -24.67 -12.41
CA ALA A 715 -22.44 -23.90 -13.29
C ALA A 715 -23.93 -24.19 -13.05
N GLU A 716 -24.30 -25.47 -12.84
CA GLU A 716 -25.65 -25.88 -12.46
C GLU A 716 -26.07 -25.32 -11.10
N TYR A 717 -25.19 -25.43 -10.08
CA TYR A 717 -25.43 -24.83 -8.76
C TYR A 717 -25.69 -23.31 -8.84
N LEU A 718 -24.87 -22.57 -9.57
CA LEU A 718 -25.05 -21.13 -9.77
C LEU A 718 -26.38 -20.80 -10.48
N HIS A 719 -26.76 -21.62 -11.48
CA HIS A 719 -28.01 -21.46 -12.20
C HIS A 719 -29.23 -21.73 -11.33
N GLN A 720 -29.21 -22.81 -10.51
CA GLN A 720 -30.34 -23.23 -9.65
C GLN A 720 -30.42 -22.41 -8.36
N HIS A 721 -29.31 -21.75 -7.93
CA HIS A 721 -29.26 -21.02 -6.68
C HIS A 721 -30.29 -19.87 -6.63
N PRO A 722 -31.03 -19.66 -5.51
CA PRO A 722 -32.07 -18.63 -5.40
C PRO A 722 -31.54 -17.20 -5.67
N ALA A 723 -30.29 -16.92 -5.35
CA ALA A 723 -29.64 -15.64 -5.60
C ALA A 723 -29.47 -15.34 -7.10
N LYS A 724 -29.39 -16.33 -7.98
CA LYS A 724 -29.17 -16.17 -9.43
C LYS A 724 -28.06 -15.15 -9.75
N PRO A 725 -26.82 -15.35 -9.29
CA PRO A 725 -25.74 -14.38 -9.49
C PRO A 725 -25.41 -14.24 -10.98
N LYS A 726 -25.05 -13.02 -11.40
CA LYS A 726 -24.55 -12.76 -12.76
C LYS A 726 -23.19 -13.42 -12.92
N THR A 727 -23.04 -14.28 -13.94
CA THR A 727 -21.84 -15.12 -14.07
C THR A 727 -21.26 -15.08 -15.49
N LEU A 728 -19.94 -14.85 -15.59
CA LEU A 728 -19.14 -15.13 -16.79
C LEU A 728 -18.29 -16.37 -16.50
N PHE A 729 -18.42 -17.40 -17.31
CA PHE A 729 -17.73 -18.68 -17.14
C PHE A 729 -16.90 -18.98 -18.39
N ALA A 730 -15.60 -18.73 -18.36
CA ALA A 730 -14.70 -19.08 -19.43
C ALA A 730 -14.17 -20.51 -19.24
N THR A 731 -14.22 -21.30 -20.30
CA THR A 731 -13.81 -22.71 -20.26
C THR A 731 -13.18 -23.15 -21.58
N HIS A 732 -12.39 -24.22 -21.52
CA HIS A 732 -11.89 -24.93 -22.67
C HIS A 732 -12.64 -26.26 -22.90
N TYR A 733 -13.55 -26.60 -21.98
CA TYR A 733 -14.41 -27.81 -22.10
C TYR A 733 -15.58 -27.53 -23.03
N HIS A 734 -15.59 -28.17 -24.20
CA HIS A 734 -16.65 -28.01 -25.20
C HIS A 734 -17.96 -28.67 -24.77
N GLU A 735 -17.90 -29.68 -23.91
CA GLU A 735 -19.02 -30.40 -23.34
C GLU A 735 -19.99 -29.48 -22.57
N LEU A 736 -19.45 -28.43 -21.93
CA LEU A 736 -20.31 -27.46 -21.24
C LEU A 736 -21.20 -26.63 -22.17
N ASN A 737 -20.97 -26.65 -23.50
CA ASN A 737 -21.88 -26.05 -24.46
C ASN A 737 -23.27 -26.68 -24.44
N GLU A 738 -23.39 -27.96 -24.08
CA GLU A 738 -24.64 -28.69 -24.00
C GLU A 738 -25.57 -28.20 -22.88
N MET A 739 -25.02 -27.52 -21.86
CA MET A 739 -25.81 -26.94 -20.78
C MET A 739 -26.90 -25.97 -21.26
N THR A 740 -26.73 -25.33 -22.42
CA THR A 740 -27.75 -24.43 -22.99
C THR A 740 -29.00 -25.15 -23.45
N GLN A 741 -28.94 -26.47 -23.67
CA GLN A 741 -30.11 -27.29 -24.02
C GLN A 741 -30.98 -27.61 -22.81
N THR A 742 -30.35 -27.65 -21.62
CA THR A 742 -31.03 -28.06 -20.38
C THR A 742 -31.39 -26.85 -19.50
N PHE A 743 -30.62 -25.77 -19.59
CA PHE A 743 -30.74 -24.61 -18.67
C PHE A 743 -31.01 -23.33 -19.44
N ASP A 744 -32.21 -22.81 -19.38
CA ASP A 744 -32.70 -21.66 -20.17
C ASP A 744 -31.91 -20.37 -20.00
N ARG A 745 -31.32 -20.09 -18.79
CA ARG A 745 -30.60 -18.87 -18.46
C ARG A 745 -29.09 -18.98 -18.66
N ILE A 746 -28.59 -20.10 -19.21
CA ILE A 746 -27.20 -20.28 -19.65
C ILE A 746 -27.12 -20.01 -21.15
N LYS A 747 -26.22 -19.15 -21.59
CA LYS A 747 -26.01 -18.86 -23.01
C LYS A 747 -24.56 -19.07 -23.39
N ASN A 748 -24.35 -19.69 -24.57
CA ASN A 748 -23.03 -19.95 -25.13
C ASN A 748 -22.56 -18.78 -25.97
N PHE A 749 -21.32 -18.38 -25.74
CA PHE A 749 -20.56 -17.43 -26.55
C PHE A 749 -19.18 -18.00 -26.84
N ASN A 750 -18.57 -17.54 -27.92
CA ASN A 750 -17.19 -17.84 -28.22
C ASN A 750 -16.40 -16.58 -28.58
N VAL A 751 -15.10 -16.65 -28.36
CA VAL A 751 -14.20 -15.57 -28.81
C VAL A 751 -13.74 -15.94 -30.24
N SER A 752 -14.17 -15.12 -31.21
CA SER A 752 -14.02 -15.42 -32.65
C SER A 752 -12.57 -15.53 -33.08
N VAL A 753 -12.35 -16.53 -33.94
CA VAL A 753 -11.05 -16.83 -34.56
C VAL A 753 -11.28 -16.97 -36.06
N LYS A 754 -10.40 -16.42 -36.88
CA LYS A 754 -10.42 -16.58 -38.34
C LYS A 754 -9.25 -17.44 -38.79
N GLU A 755 -9.56 -18.55 -39.40
CA GLU A 755 -8.54 -19.39 -40.05
C GLU A 755 -8.10 -18.77 -41.36
N LEU A 756 -6.79 -18.57 -41.52
CA LEU A 756 -6.12 -18.20 -42.78
C LEU A 756 -5.24 -19.37 -43.21
N LYS A 757 -4.99 -19.53 -44.50
CA LYS A 757 -4.17 -20.64 -45.04
C LYS A 757 -2.85 -20.76 -44.24
N GLY A 758 -2.83 -21.66 -43.27
CA GLY A 758 -1.64 -21.98 -42.46
C GLY A 758 -1.40 -21.14 -41.23
N SER A 759 -2.28 -20.18 -40.88
CA SER A 759 -2.23 -19.37 -39.66
C SER A 759 -3.63 -19.11 -39.09
N VAL A 760 -3.69 -18.79 -37.79
CA VAL A 760 -4.92 -18.44 -37.08
C VAL A 760 -4.84 -16.99 -36.66
N LEU A 761 -5.85 -16.19 -37.01
CA LEU A 761 -5.99 -14.81 -36.56
C LEU A 761 -7.04 -14.73 -35.47
N PHE A 762 -6.63 -14.34 -34.28
CA PHE A 762 -7.52 -14.10 -33.15
C PHE A 762 -8.23 -12.75 -33.33
N LEU A 763 -9.53 -12.80 -33.63
CA LEU A 763 -10.35 -11.59 -33.79
C LEU A 763 -10.69 -10.92 -32.46
N ARG A 764 -10.56 -11.65 -31.34
CA ARG A 764 -10.82 -11.18 -29.97
C ARG A 764 -12.23 -10.59 -29.77
N LYS A 765 -13.18 -10.90 -30.66
CA LYS A 765 -14.59 -10.44 -30.57
C LYS A 765 -15.45 -11.58 -30.01
N LEU A 766 -16.25 -11.26 -29.00
CA LEU A 766 -17.23 -12.15 -28.41
C LEU A 766 -18.43 -12.29 -29.36
N THR A 767 -18.81 -13.51 -29.70
CA THR A 767 -19.94 -13.81 -30.60
C THR A 767 -20.82 -14.87 -30.01
N PRO A 768 -22.15 -14.82 -30.21
CA PRO A 768 -23.06 -15.88 -29.76
C PRO A 768 -22.73 -17.25 -30.37
N GLY A 769 -22.96 -18.32 -29.63
CA GLY A 769 -22.71 -19.69 -30.03
C GLY A 769 -21.44 -20.28 -29.41
N GLY A 770 -21.36 -21.62 -29.32
CA GLY A 770 -20.18 -22.33 -28.81
C GLY A 770 -19.12 -22.53 -29.91
N SER A 771 -17.84 -22.68 -29.52
CA SER A 771 -16.77 -23.12 -30.44
C SER A 771 -16.73 -24.66 -30.46
N ALA A 772 -16.73 -25.26 -31.68
CA ALA A 772 -16.65 -26.70 -31.84
C ALA A 772 -15.21 -27.20 -32.02
N HIS A 773 -14.21 -26.34 -32.18
CA HIS A 773 -12.84 -26.74 -32.53
C HIS A 773 -11.82 -26.29 -31.49
N SER A 774 -10.86 -27.17 -31.23
CA SER A 774 -9.68 -26.93 -30.43
C SER A 774 -8.55 -26.36 -31.29
N PHE A 775 -7.91 -25.24 -30.86
CA PHE A 775 -6.81 -24.59 -31.60
C PHE A 775 -5.43 -24.77 -30.92
N GLY A 776 -5.31 -25.73 -29.97
CA GLY A 776 -4.08 -25.93 -29.19
C GLY A 776 -2.84 -26.16 -30.05
N ILE A 777 -2.96 -26.98 -31.13
CA ILE A 777 -1.85 -27.27 -32.05
C ILE A 777 -1.43 -26.02 -32.83
N HIS A 778 -2.37 -25.14 -33.20
CA HIS A 778 -2.06 -23.87 -33.86
C HIS A 778 -1.29 -22.91 -32.96
N VAL A 779 -1.64 -22.87 -31.66
CA VAL A 779 -0.89 -22.09 -30.66
C VAL A 779 0.53 -22.68 -30.47
N ALA A 780 0.67 -24.01 -30.42
CA ALA A 780 1.96 -24.67 -30.35
C ALA A 780 2.86 -24.32 -31.56
N LYS A 781 2.25 -24.23 -32.77
CA LYS A 781 2.95 -23.79 -33.98
C LYS A 781 3.41 -22.33 -33.89
N MET A 782 2.58 -21.44 -33.37
CA MET A 782 2.94 -20.03 -33.14
C MET A 782 4.07 -19.87 -32.10
N ALA A 783 4.11 -20.75 -31.09
CA ALA A 783 5.17 -20.82 -30.09
C ALA A 783 6.50 -21.38 -30.62
N GLY A 784 6.56 -21.79 -31.91
CA GLY A 784 7.79 -22.29 -32.54
C GLY A 784 8.10 -23.76 -32.25
N MET A 785 7.12 -24.59 -31.90
CA MET A 785 7.34 -26.04 -31.72
C MET A 785 7.87 -26.70 -33.00
N PRO A 786 8.77 -27.72 -32.91
CA PRO A 786 9.31 -28.45 -34.04
C PRO A 786 8.21 -29.05 -34.94
N LYS A 787 8.36 -28.93 -36.26
CA LYS A 787 7.36 -29.37 -37.24
C LYS A 787 7.00 -30.88 -37.11
N THR A 788 7.97 -31.71 -36.73
CA THR A 788 7.77 -33.16 -36.50
C THR A 788 6.82 -33.44 -35.34
N VAL A 789 6.92 -32.65 -34.25
CA VAL A 789 6.01 -32.74 -33.09
C VAL A 789 4.61 -32.33 -33.50
N LEU A 790 4.47 -31.21 -34.22
CA LEU A 790 3.18 -30.70 -34.69
C LEU A 790 2.48 -31.69 -35.62
N ALA A 791 3.19 -32.29 -36.60
CA ALA A 791 2.63 -33.27 -37.52
C ALA A 791 2.17 -34.58 -36.81
N THR A 792 2.88 -34.94 -35.73
CA THR A 792 2.45 -36.10 -34.90
C THR A 792 1.22 -35.77 -34.06
N ALA A 793 1.16 -34.55 -33.49
CA ALA A 793 0.02 -34.07 -32.71
C ALA A 793 -1.25 -33.97 -33.58
N GLU A 794 -1.15 -33.42 -34.81
CA GLU A 794 -2.27 -33.36 -35.78
C GLU A 794 -2.83 -34.74 -36.15
N ARG A 795 -1.95 -35.72 -36.36
CA ARG A 795 -2.38 -37.10 -36.64
C ARG A 795 -3.11 -37.72 -35.45
N LYS A 796 -2.61 -37.51 -34.24
CA LYS A 796 -3.23 -38.04 -33.02
C LYS A 796 -4.56 -37.33 -32.72
N LEU A 797 -4.66 -36.01 -32.92
CA LEU A 797 -5.92 -35.27 -32.76
C LEU A 797 -7.00 -35.82 -33.69
N LYS A 798 -6.69 -35.97 -35.00
CA LYS A 798 -7.63 -36.56 -35.97
C LYS A 798 -8.10 -37.98 -35.58
N PHE A 799 -7.19 -38.79 -35.06
CA PHE A 799 -7.53 -40.13 -34.61
C PHE A 799 -8.51 -40.13 -33.41
N LEU A 800 -8.26 -39.23 -32.44
CA LEU A 800 -9.12 -39.10 -31.24
C LEU A 800 -10.50 -38.51 -31.61
N GLU A 801 -10.57 -37.50 -32.48
CA GLU A 801 -11.84 -36.93 -32.94
C GLU A 801 -12.68 -37.91 -33.75
N GLN A 802 -12.06 -38.79 -34.55
CA GLN A 802 -12.74 -39.84 -35.29
C GLN A 802 -13.26 -40.96 -34.39
N SER A 803 -12.52 -41.35 -33.36
CA SER A 803 -12.96 -42.36 -32.41
C SER A 803 -14.19 -41.91 -31.61
N HIS A 804 -14.22 -40.64 -31.18
CA HIS A 804 -15.39 -40.05 -30.50
C HIS A 804 -16.63 -39.99 -31.43
N GLN A 805 -16.49 -39.59 -32.69
CA GLN A 805 -17.62 -39.53 -33.63
C GLN A 805 -18.21 -40.95 -33.95
N GLU A 806 -17.39 -41.98 -33.95
CA GLU A 806 -17.88 -43.36 -34.14
C GLU A 806 -18.60 -43.89 -32.91
N GLU A 807 -18.20 -43.49 -31.70
CA GLU A 807 -18.87 -43.83 -30.46
C GLU A 807 -20.22 -43.12 -30.36
N ASP A 808 -20.27 -41.79 -30.60
CA ASP A 808 -21.51 -40.99 -30.60
C ASP A 808 -22.53 -41.55 -31.66
N ARG A 809 -22.06 -41.96 -32.84
CA ARG A 809 -22.94 -42.62 -33.84
C ARG A 809 -23.47 -43.97 -33.41
N LYS A 810 -22.70 -44.77 -32.69
CA LYS A 810 -23.14 -46.05 -32.15
C LYS A 810 -24.13 -45.90 -30.99
N GLU A 811 -23.99 -44.86 -30.16
CA GLU A 811 -24.95 -44.52 -29.11
C GLU A 811 -26.22 -43.90 -29.65
N ALA A 812 -26.15 -42.96 -30.59
CA ALA A 812 -27.35 -42.41 -31.27
C ALA A 812 -28.21 -43.49 -31.96
N LEU A 813 -27.58 -44.53 -32.48
CA LEU A 813 -28.28 -45.67 -33.04
C LEU A 813 -28.87 -46.66 -32.00
N LYS A 814 -28.38 -46.65 -30.76
CA LYS A 814 -28.92 -47.43 -29.65
C LYS A 814 -30.08 -46.77 -28.91
N ASN A 815 -30.17 -45.44 -28.95
CA ASN A 815 -31.07 -44.63 -28.11
C ASN A 815 -32.34 -44.14 -28.84
N SER A 816 -32.79 -44.79 -29.93
CA SER A 816 -34.11 -44.54 -30.50
C SER A 816 -35.29 -45.23 -29.72
N GLY A 817 -35.12 -45.55 -28.47
CA GLY A 817 -36.13 -46.04 -27.58
C GLY A 817 -35.81 -45.85 -26.11
N GLU A 818 -36.54 -44.91 -25.51
CA GLU A 818 -36.86 -44.72 -24.09
C GLU A 818 -35.72 -44.63 -23.05
N ASP A 819 -35.82 -43.54 -22.31
CA ASP A 819 -35.13 -43.14 -21.04
C ASP A 819 -33.81 -42.39 -21.15
N LEU A 820 -33.94 -41.10 -20.95
CA LEU A 820 -32.87 -40.14 -20.57
C LEU A 820 -32.27 -40.56 -19.22
N GLN A 821 -31.24 -41.40 -19.25
CA GLN A 821 -30.32 -41.62 -18.16
C GLN A 821 -28.89 -41.38 -18.66
N LEU A 822 -28.22 -40.44 -18.07
CA LEU A 822 -26.84 -40.01 -18.28
C LEU A 822 -25.90 -41.20 -18.57
N SER A 823 -25.55 -41.44 -19.85
CA SER A 823 -24.50 -42.39 -20.23
C SER A 823 -23.20 -41.65 -20.57
N PHE A 824 -22.66 -40.98 -19.62
CA PHE A 824 -21.36 -40.29 -19.75
C PHE A 824 -20.17 -41.05 -19.18
N ILE A 825 -20.33 -42.33 -18.76
CA ILE A 825 -19.23 -43.06 -18.16
C ILE A 825 -19.20 -44.47 -18.73
N ASN A 826 -18.51 -44.67 -19.86
CA ASN A 826 -17.83 -45.94 -20.12
C ASN A 826 -16.31 -45.65 -20.14
N LEU A 827 -15.71 -45.67 -18.98
CA LEU A 827 -14.29 -45.89 -18.78
C LEU A 827 -14.02 -47.37 -19.18
N ASP A 828 -13.73 -47.63 -20.44
CA ASP A 828 -13.08 -48.86 -20.81
C ASP A 828 -11.64 -48.81 -20.31
N ASP A 829 -11.43 -49.46 -19.18
CA ASP A 829 -10.10 -49.76 -18.66
C ASP A 829 -9.38 -50.59 -19.74
N PRO A 830 -8.20 -50.17 -20.26
CA PRO A 830 -7.45 -50.91 -21.27
C PRO A 830 -7.22 -52.38 -20.87
N LEU A 831 -7.21 -52.67 -19.57
CA LEU A 831 -7.08 -53.99 -19.02
C LEU A 831 -8.37 -54.83 -19.19
N LEU A 832 -9.54 -54.21 -19.04
CA LEU A 832 -10.83 -54.82 -19.28
C LEU A 832 -11.08 -55.07 -20.77
N GLU A 833 -10.65 -54.19 -21.67
CA GLU A 833 -10.70 -54.43 -23.13
C GLU A 833 -9.80 -55.58 -23.55
N ALA A 834 -8.57 -55.65 -23.06
CA ALA A 834 -7.64 -56.74 -23.34
C ALA A 834 -8.20 -58.11 -22.83
N LEU A 835 -8.82 -58.15 -21.65
CA LEU A 835 -9.47 -59.35 -21.10
C LEU A 835 -10.71 -59.73 -21.87
N ARG A 836 -11.53 -58.76 -22.33
CA ARG A 836 -12.71 -59.01 -23.17
C ARG A 836 -12.30 -59.65 -24.50
N ASP A 837 -11.28 -59.17 -25.14
CA ASP A 837 -10.77 -59.65 -26.43
C ASP A 837 -10.11 -61.07 -26.28
N GLU A 838 -9.43 -61.33 -25.15
CA GLU A 838 -8.87 -62.62 -24.81
C GLU A 838 -9.96 -63.66 -24.58
N ILE A 839 -11.04 -63.29 -23.84
CA ILE A 839 -12.19 -64.18 -23.63
C ILE A 839 -12.96 -64.46 -24.93
N LYS A 840 -13.15 -63.43 -25.81
CA LYS A 840 -13.83 -63.61 -27.12
C LYS A 840 -13.09 -64.54 -28.08
N ASN A 841 -11.75 -64.49 -28.03
CA ASN A 841 -10.94 -65.33 -28.94
C ASN A 841 -10.55 -66.66 -28.35
N LEU A 842 -11.07 -66.98 -27.12
CA LEU A 842 -10.85 -68.26 -26.45
C LEU A 842 -11.73 -69.35 -27.09
N ASP A 843 -11.13 -70.35 -27.74
CA ASP A 843 -11.85 -71.52 -28.29
C ASP A 843 -12.07 -72.51 -27.15
N ILE A 844 -13.28 -72.41 -26.54
CA ILE A 844 -13.69 -73.26 -25.38
C ILE A 844 -13.76 -74.76 -25.69
N ASP A 845 -14.05 -75.11 -26.94
CA ASP A 845 -14.22 -76.48 -27.34
C ASP A 845 -12.92 -77.28 -27.46
N THR A 846 -11.78 -76.58 -27.44
CA THR A 846 -10.45 -77.20 -27.52
C THR A 846 -9.75 -77.30 -26.17
N LEU A 847 -10.34 -76.75 -25.07
CA LEU A 847 -9.70 -76.69 -23.74
C LEU A 847 -10.14 -77.93 -22.89
N THR A 848 -9.15 -78.50 -22.21
CA THR A 848 -9.43 -79.45 -21.14
C THR A 848 -9.99 -78.74 -19.90
N PRO A 849 -10.77 -79.43 -19.02
CA PRO A 849 -11.35 -78.83 -17.82
C PRO A 849 -10.30 -78.17 -16.90
N VAL A 850 -9.08 -78.70 -16.84
CA VAL A 850 -7.95 -78.16 -16.05
C VAL A 850 -7.40 -76.87 -16.66
N GLU A 851 -7.24 -76.85 -17.99
CA GLU A 851 -6.80 -75.63 -18.73
C GLU A 851 -7.80 -74.47 -18.63
N ALA A 852 -9.11 -74.80 -18.70
CA ALA A 852 -10.18 -73.84 -18.53
C ALA A 852 -10.18 -73.25 -17.13
N LEU A 853 -9.92 -74.00 -16.08
CA LEU A 853 -9.81 -73.59 -14.71
C LEU A 853 -8.56 -72.72 -14.47
N MET A 854 -7.40 -73.07 -15.10
CA MET A 854 -6.19 -72.27 -15.04
C MET A 854 -6.36 -70.94 -15.74
N LYS A 855 -7.03 -70.89 -16.88
CA LYS A 855 -7.28 -69.65 -17.65
C LYS A 855 -8.24 -68.72 -16.88
N LEU A 856 -9.30 -69.24 -16.28
CA LEU A 856 -10.24 -68.56 -15.42
C LEU A 856 -9.52 -67.95 -14.19
N ASN A 857 -8.58 -68.68 -13.60
CA ASN A 857 -7.79 -68.17 -12.44
C ASN A 857 -6.81 -67.11 -12.83
N ASP A 858 -6.21 -67.16 -14.03
CA ASP A 858 -5.36 -66.16 -14.58
C ASP A 858 -6.14 -64.86 -14.88
N ILE A 859 -7.30 -64.93 -15.47
CA ILE A 859 -8.26 -63.86 -15.70
C ILE A 859 -8.67 -63.22 -14.37
N LYS A 860 -9.00 -64.00 -13.35
CA LYS A 860 -9.36 -63.51 -12.03
C LYS A 860 -8.22 -62.84 -11.29
N ARG A 861 -6.98 -63.33 -11.44
CA ARG A 861 -5.78 -62.68 -10.89
C ARG A 861 -5.53 -61.30 -11.51
N ARG A 862 -5.68 -61.15 -12.83
CA ARG A 862 -5.51 -59.89 -13.54
C ARG A 862 -6.61 -58.84 -13.23
N LEU A 863 -7.82 -59.31 -12.85
CA LEU A 863 -8.92 -58.47 -12.40
C LEU A 863 -8.78 -57.99 -10.96
N ASN A 864 -8.07 -58.71 -10.11
CA ASN A 864 -7.91 -58.33 -8.69
C ASN A 864 -6.58 -57.62 -8.36
N GLY A 865 -5.77 -57.24 -9.39
CA GLY A 865 -4.55 -56.43 -9.27
C GLY A 865 -3.38 -57.22 -8.87
#